data_274d49c285e1dee2b8676ac6656e7fb3
#
_entry.id   274d49c285e1dee2b8676ac6656e7fb3
#
_cell.length_a   1.000
_cell.length_b   1.000
_cell.length_c   1.000
_cell.angle_alpha   90.00
_cell.angle_beta   90.00
_cell.angle_gamma   90.00
#
_symmetry.space_group_name_H-M   'P 1'
#
loop_
_entity.id
_entity.type
_entity.pdbx_description
1 polymer ?
#
loop_
_entity_poly.entity_id
_entity_poly.type
_entity_poly.pdbx_seq_one_letter_code
_entity_poly.pdbx_strand_id
1 'polypeptide(L)'
;MDVRIKPISVGTLLLVIFATQAQAQYLETGQPGDPGSWRSAEFLRDWGLSRMQAEQAYAAGITGKGVKIGALDSGFDAAHPEFASDRYHPVMASGSYIDGSLFNVNGTLNPNNDSHGTHVVGTMGASRDGTGMHGVAYNAQIYVGNTNKNDSFLFGPNPDPRYFKAVYDALADAGVRAINNSWGSQPPDVSYRTLADLHAAYAQHWNKGTWLDAAADVSRRGVINVFSAGNSGYPNASVRSALPYFQPDLEGHWLAVSGLDQSNQQKYNQCGLAKYWCITTPGAKIDSTIPGGDYAIKSGTSMSAPHATGALALVMERYPYMTNQQALEVLLTTATQLDGSVTAAPTERVGWGVVNLNRAMRGPGQLLGAFDANLGAGQRDVWSNDISDKALIQRQAEDLAEHSAWQQTLQDKGWQNGVAAGASQQDQTDYAVGTARDTAAASRVYQGSLIKSGGGQLILTGDNTYRGATTVNGGLLTVNGSLTSAVTVNDSGSLGGSGRIAALTANSGGRVAPGNSIGTLNVAGDVNFAPGSTYAVELSPTSSDRIVAGGTATISGATVSLSLENSPTLLSTTEAQSLLGRQYDILQAAGGIQGQFGAVLPNYLFIGGSLDYAANGIQLDIERNATTFASVGQTPNQRSVAAAVEGLGAGSSVYESLLRSPDASSAQQAFQQLSGEIYPALSSMLINDSRQLRDAVGERLHDTTAAQSNGWVKALGAWGTTDSSHDTAGYNTSIGGLLAGVDGALDEQTRIGLVSGYSDSSLSMGSGTHSSAKVGSYHLGAYAGRELGAWRLSTGAAYSWHRADVKRDLQYGDVSGKQKAKVDAATTQVFGEAAYRLHLQPLALEPFANLAYVHLNTEGLTEKGDAAALKSSGDQRDAVLSTLGVRAIKTFNLSPAQSLDVSGHLGWQHSLSDIDSEQHLRFASGGTPYAVESSALVRDAALVGVQASLALSKDVRVNLDYNGQLASREKLHGVGLSLNWQF
;
A
#
# COMPACT_ATOMS: atom_id res chain seq x y z
N MET A 1 22.36 42.23 -42.66
CA MET A 1 22.24 41.33 -43.84
C MET A 1 20.76 41.24 -44.18
N ASP A 2 20.42 41.87 -45.30
CA ASP A 2 19.09 42.02 -45.83
C ASP A 2 18.43 40.70 -46.22
N VAL A 3 17.16 40.50 -45.83
CA VAL A 3 16.30 39.50 -46.47
C VAL A 3 15.06 40.25 -47.03
N ARG A 4 14.97 40.27 -48.35
CA ARG A 4 13.92 40.90 -49.15
C ARG A 4 12.63 40.05 -49.07
N ILE A 5 11.52 40.71 -48.77
CA ILE A 5 10.15 40.25 -48.98
C ILE A 5 9.73 40.48 -50.43
N LYS A 6 9.18 39.45 -51.11
CA LYS A 6 8.45 39.58 -52.39
C LYS A 6 6.98 39.54 -52.13
N PRO A 7 6.17 40.33 -52.84
CA PRO A 7 4.72 40.37 -52.68
C PRO A 7 4.03 39.25 -53.46
N ILE A 8 3.03 38.60 -52.85
CA ILE A 8 2.11 37.68 -53.50
C ILE A 8 0.76 38.37 -53.69
N SER A 9 0.27 38.23 -54.89
CA SER A 9 -0.94 38.85 -55.50
C SER A 9 -2.25 38.48 -54.80
N VAL A 10 -3.13 39.50 -54.75
CA VAL A 10 -4.53 39.45 -54.29
C VAL A 10 -5.33 38.53 -55.22
N GLY A 11 -5.84 37.40 -54.70
CA GLY A 11 -6.88 36.58 -55.30
C GLY A 11 -8.16 36.77 -54.51
N THR A 12 -9.19 37.28 -55.16
CA THR A 12 -10.51 37.53 -54.63
C THR A 12 -11.19 36.21 -54.25
N LEU A 13 -11.32 35.90 -52.95
CA LEU A 13 -12.08 34.76 -52.45
C LEU A 13 -13.47 35.26 -52.04
N LEU A 14 -14.50 34.83 -52.74
CA LEU A 14 -15.91 35.03 -52.37
C LEU A 14 -16.18 34.32 -51.04
N LEU A 15 -16.36 35.05 -49.93
CA LEU A 15 -16.78 34.48 -48.66
C LEU A 15 -18.31 34.30 -48.68
N VAL A 16 -18.75 33.05 -48.84
CA VAL A 16 -20.15 32.64 -48.56
C VAL A 16 -20.26 32.59 -47.02
N ILE A 17 -20.89 33.58 -46.43
CA ILE A 17 -21.21 33.61 -44.98
C ILE A 17 -22.41 32.67 -44.79
N PHE A 18 -22.17 31.44 -44.39
CA PHE A 18 -23.16 30.66 -43.67
C PHE A 18 -23.29 31.25 -42.28
N ALA A 19 -24.37 31.99 -42.03
CA ALA A 19 -24.82 32.38 -40.71
C ALA A 19 -25.25 31.12 -39.96
N THR A 20 -24.31 30.38 -39.38
CA THR A 20 -24.63 29.48 -38.25
C THR A 20 -25.09 30.36 -37.12
N GLN A 21 -26.39 30.35 -36.81
CA GLN A 21 -26.83 30.85 -35.49
C GLN A 21 -26.06 30.06 -34.43
N ALA A 22 -25.04 30.67 -33.85
CA ALA A 22 -24.47 30.17 -32.61
C ALA A 22 -25.57 30.34 -31.57
N GLN A 23 -26.25 29.24 -31.25
CA GLN A 23 -27.05 29.19 -30.03
C GLN A 23 -26.10 29.58 -28.90
N ALA A 24 -26.46 30.62 -28.15
CA ALA A 24 -25.72 31.03 -26.99
C ALA A 24 -25.66 29.81 -26.06
N GLN A 25 -24.46 29.27 -25.83
CA GLN A 25 -24.28 28.13 -24.98
C GLN A 25 -24.75 28.54 -23.57
N TYR A 26 -25.72 27.81 -23.01
CA TYR A 26 -26.18 28.04 -21.64
C TYR A 26 -24.98 28.02 -20.69
N LEU A 27 -24.84 29.07 -19.90
CA LEU A 27 -23.84 29.17 -18.86
C LEU A 27 -24.50 28.88 -17.51
N GLU A 28 -24.14 27.75 -16.90
CA GLU A 28 -24.63 27.37 -15.57
C GLU A 28 -24.22 28.46 -14.52
N THR A 29 -25.20 29.01 -13.84
CA THR A 29 -25.01 30.00 -12.80
C THR A 29 -24.92 29.40 -11.38
N GLY A 30 -25.27 28.15 -11.23
CA GLY A 30 -25.18 27.43 -9.95
C GLY A 30 -23.72 27.17 -9.54
N GLN A 31 -23.43 27.47 -8.29
CA GLN A 31 -22.11 27.30 -7.68
C GLN A 31 -22.06 26.05 -6.82
N PRO A 32 -21.09 25.13 -7.00
CA PRO A 32 -20.90 24.01 -6.08
C PRO A 32 -20.75 24.49 -4.64
N GLY A 33 -21.48 23.85 -3.71
CA GLY A 33 -21.48 24.20 -2.29
C GLY A 33 -22.37 25.39 -1.91
N ASP A 34 -22.93 26.13 -2.85
CA ASP A 34 -23.88 27.24 -2.58
C ASP A 34 -25.29 26.90 -3.10
N PRO A 35 -26.18 26.36 -2.30
CA PRO A 35 -27.55 26.03 -2.72
C PRO A 35 -28.36 27.22 -3.21
N GLY A 36 -28.09 28.43 -2.66
CA GLY A 36 -28.81 29.64 -3.04
C GLY A 36 -28.62 29.99 -4.52
N SER A 37 -27.45 29.77 -5.05
CA SER A 37 -27.09 30.05 -6.45
C SER A 37 -27.85 29.17 -7.48
N TRP A 38 -28.42 28.06 -7.07
CA TRP A 38 -29.19 27.14 -7.93
C TRP A 38 -30.64 27.52 -8.10
N ARG A 39 -31.14 28.52 -7.34
CA ARG A 39 -32.54 28.98 -7.33
C ARG A 39 -32.81 30.00 -8.44
N SER A 40 -32.55 29.63 -9.69
CA SER A 40 -32.81 30.44 -10.88
C SER A 40 -34.33 30.66 -11.09
N ALA A 41 -34.68 31.57 -12.03
CA ALA A 41 -36.08 31.75 -12.41
C ALA A 41 -36.73 30.47 -12.94
N GLU A 42 -35.97 29.68 -13.67
CA GLU A 42 -36.35 28.35 -14.19
C GLU A 42 -36.62 27.36 -13.05
N PHE A 43 -35.75 27.29 -12.02
CA PHE A 43 -35.95 26.48 -10.81
C PHE A 43 -37.22 26.89 -10.04
N LEU A 44 -37.50 28.19 -9.95
CA LEU A 44 -38.61 28.73 -9.14
C LEU A 44 -39.98 28.56 -9.82
N ARG A 45 -40.03 28.19 -11.10
CA ARG A 45 -41.33 27.92 -11.79
C ARG A 45 -42.05 26.74 -11.20
N ASP A 46 -41.31 25.66 -10.85
CA ASP A 46 -41.85 24.55 -10.10
C ASP A 46 -41.52 24.71 -8.61
N TRP A 47 -42.55 25.17 -7.84
CA TRP A 47 -42.39 25.33 -6.39
C TRP A 47 -42.02 23.99 -5.66
N GLY A 48 -42.30 22.89 -6.33
CA GLY A 48 -41.98 21.56 -5.82
C GLY A 48 -40.49 21.33 -5.59
N LEU A 49 -39.65 21.88 -6.44
CA LEU A 49 -38.19 21.79 -6.31
C LEU A 49 -37.72 22.42 -4.99
N SER A 50 -38.20 23.63 -4.68
CA SER A 50 -37.89 24.30 -3.41
C SER A 50 -38.43 23.56 -2.20
N ARG A 51 -39.63 23.00 -2.29
CA ARG A 51 -40.27 22.27 -1.17
C ARG A 51 -39.52 20.99 -0.82
N MET A 52 -38.95 20.33 -1.81
CA MET A 52 -38.10 19.13 -1.64
C MET A 52 -36.64 19.44 -1.35
N GLN A 53 -36.23 20.74 -1.37
CA GLN A 53 -34.86 21.19 -1.20
C GLN A 53 -33.93 20.63 -2.27
N ALA A 54 -34.36 20.64 -3.54
CA ALA A 54 -33.60 20.08 -4.65
C ALA A 54 -32.27 20.85 -4.90
N GLU A 55 -32.24 22.16 -4.60
CA GLU A 55 -31.05 22.98 -4.66
C GLU A 55 -29.88 22.46 -3.81
N GLN A 56 -30.17 21.71 -2.75
CA GLN A 56 -29.12 21.09 -1.90
C GLN A 56 -28.42 19.94 -2.63
N ALA A 57 -29.18 19.14 -3.38
CA ALA A 57 -28.61 18.08 -4.20
C ALA A 57 -27.77 18.66 -5.34
N TYR A 58 -28.29 19.70 -6.00
CA TYR A 58 -27.57 20.37 -7.11
C TYR A 58 -26.27 21.01 -6.65
N ALA A 59 -26.27 21.69 -5.50
CA ALA A 59 -25.05 22.25 -4.92
C ALA A 59 -24.00 21.19 -4.55
N ALA A 60 -24.44 19.96 -4.29
CA ALA A 60 -23.56 18.81 -4.11
C ALA A 60 -23.11 18.15 -5.45
N GLY A 61 -23.51 18.73 -6.58
CA GLY A 61 -23.19 18.22 -7.92
C GLY A 61 -24.09 17.08 -8.39
N ILE A 62 -25.18 16.79 -7.70
CA ILE A 62 -26.09 15.68 -7.97
C ILE A 62 -27.29 16.18 -8.76
N THR A 63 -27.48 15.71 -9.97
CA THR A 63 -28.42 16.23 -10.98
C THR A 63 -29.23 15.13 -11.69
N GLY A 64 -29.03 13.85 -11.33
CA GLY A 64 -29.58 12.65 -11.98
C GLY A 64 -28.66 12.07 -13.05
N LYS A 65 -27.47 12.60 -13.24
CA LYS A 65 -26.53 12.21 -14.30
C LYS A 65 -26.18 10.73 -14.27
N GLY A 66 -26.31 10.08 -15.41
CA GLY A 66 -25.97 8.65 -15.55
C GLY A 66 -27.04 7.69 -15.03
N VAL A 67 -28.10 8.18 -14.39
CA VAL A 67 -29.20 7.34 -13.90
C VAL A 67 -30.27 7.20 -14.98
N LYS A 68 -30.76 5.99 -15.22
CA LYS A 68 -31.86 5.69 -16.14
C LYS A 68 -33.17 5.55 -15.35
N ILE A 69 -34.14 6.37 -15.67
CA ILE A 69 -35.52 6.28 -15.12
C ILE A 69 -36.53 6.18 -16.25
N GLY A 70 -37.62 5.48 -15.99
CA GLY A 70 -38.71 5.28 -16.93
C GLY A 70 -39.97 6.10 -16.59
N ALA A 71 -40.76 6.41 -17.60
CA ALA A 71 -42.12 6.86 -17.46
C ALA A 71 -43.04 6.01 -18.37
N LEU A 72 -44.09 5.47 -17.81
CA LEU A 72 -45.17 4.85 -18.59
C LEU A 72 -46.39 5.76 -18.45
N ASP A 73 -46.77 6.46 -19.48
CA ASP A 73 -47.84 7.47 -19.48
C ASP A 73 -48.45 7.65 -20.92
N SER A 74 -49.17 8.70 -21.20
CA SER A 74 -49.75 9.01 -22.52
C SER A 74 -48.73 9.37 -23.62
N GLY A 75 -47.44 9.02 -23.41
CA GLY A 75 -46.34 9.43 -24.26
C GLY A 75 -45.87 10.86 -24.00
N PHE A 76 -44.88 11.33 -24.75
CA PHE A 76 -44.34 12.67 -24.60
C PHE A 76 -44.12 13.35 -25.96
N ASP A 77 -44.23 14.66 -26.03
CA ASP A 77 -43.89 15.45 -27.18
C ASP A 77 -42.39 15.58 -27.35
N ALA A 78 -41.79 14.70 -28.15
CA ALA A 78 -40.36 14.69 -28.37
C ALA A 78 -39.82 15.93 -29.14
N ALA A 79 -40.71 16.77 -29.67
CA ALA A 79 -40.36 18.01 -30.34
C ALA A 79 -40.28 19.22 -29.36
N HIS A 80 -40.71 19.05 -28.12
CA HIS A 80 -40.67 20.12 -27.11
C HIS A 80 -39.22 20.59 -26.85
N PRO A 81 -38.92 21.91 -26.79
CA PRO A 81 -37.55 22.41 -26.58
C PRO A 81 -36.84 21.82 -25.39
N GLU A 82 -37.52 21.62 -24.25
CA GLU A 82 -36.99 20.99 -23.03
C GLU A 82 -36.49 19.54 -23.22
N PHE A 83 -36.88 18.91 -24.31
CA PHE A 83 -36.51 17.53 -24.65
C PHE A 83 -35.57 17.43 -25.83
N ALA A 84 -34.92 18.53 -26.20
CA ALA A 84 -34.03 18.60 -27.35
C ALA A 84 -32.70 17.84 -27.21
N SER A 85 -32.39 17.33 -26.03
CA SER A 85 -31.16 16.58 -25.77
C SER A 85 -31.34 15.07 -26.03
N ASP A 86 -30.22 14.36 -26.16
CA ASP A 86 -30.15 12.91 -26.35
C ASP A 86 -30.54 12.07 -25.11
N ARG A 87 -31.03 12.69 -24.06
CA ARG A 87 -31.41 12.04 -22.80
C ARG A 87 -32.79 11.40 -22.82
N TYR A 88 -33.62 11.67 -23.83
CA TYR A 88 -35.01 11.23 -23.87
C TYR A 88 -35.15 10.11 -24.91
N HIS A 89 -35.57 8.97 -24.45
CA HIS A 89 -35.63 7.73 -25.25
C HIS A 89 -37.05 7.18 -25.31
N PRO A 90 -37.77 7.40 -26.45
CA PRO A 90 -39.06 6.73 -26.64
C PRO A 90 -38.85 5.22 -26.78
N VAL A 91 -39.58 4.44 -25.98
CA VAL A 91 -39.46 2.98 -25.94
C VAL A 91 -40.52 2.37 -26.89
N MET A 92 -40.11 1.39 -27.70
CA MET A 92 -41.03 0.69 -28.62
C MET A 92 -41.60 -0.55 -27.92
N ALA A 93 -42.91 -0.65 -27.82
CA ALA A 93 -43.61 -1.85 -27.43
C ALA A 93 -44.28 -2.49 -28.67
N SER A 94 -43.92 -3.75 -28.93
CA SER A 94 -44.46 -4.50 -30.08
C SER A 94 -44.97 -5.86 -29.65
N GLY A 95 -46.03 -6.33 -30.26
CA GLY A 95 -46.62 -7.62 -29.93
C GLY A 95 -48.02 -7.81 -30.49
N SER A 96 -48.81 -8.70 -29.83
CA SER A 96 -50.23 -8.93 -30.15
C SER A 96 -51.08 -8.78 -28.90
N TYR A 97 -52.21 -8.08 -29.05
CA TYR A 97 -53.25 -8.03 -28.05
C TYR A 97 -53.88 -9.41 -27.79
N ILE A 98 -54.73 -9.51 -26.75
CA ILE A 98 -55.45 -10.76 -26.45
C ILE A 98 -56.35 -11.21 -27.60
N ASP A 99 -56.92 -10.24 -28.33
CA ASP A 99 -57.77 -10.49 -29.51
C ASP A 99 -57.01 -10.93 -30.75
N GLY A 100 -55.67 -11.00 -30.70
CA GLY A 100 -54.78 -11.39 -31.77
C GLY A 100 -54.39 -10.26 -32.74
N SER A 101 -54.96 -9.06 -32.58
CA SER A 101 -54.50 -7.88 -33.34
C SER A 101 -53.09 -7.45 -32.91
N LEU A 102 -52.33 -6.86 -33.85
CA LEU A 102 -50.94 -6.46 -33.59
C LEU A 102 -50.86 -5.02 -33.05
N PHE A 103 -49.90 -4.79 -32.15
CA PHE A 103 -49.51 -3.45 -31.70
C PHE A 103 -48.04 -3.22 -32.00
N ASN A 104 -47.74 -1.95 -32.32
CA ASN A 104 -46.38 -1.43 -32.44
C ASN A 104 -46.46 0.04 -32.02
N VAL A 105 -46.22 0.31 -30.74
CA VAL A 105 -46.49 1.61 -30.10
C VAL A 105 -45.17 2.20 -29.60
N ASN A 106 -44.86 3.41 -30.09
CA ASN A 106 -43.74 4.19 -29.67
C ASN A 106 -44.09 5.02 -28.43
N GLY A 107 -43.09 5.28 -27.56
CA GLY A 107 -43.23 6.12 -26.38
C GLY A 107 -43.48 7.63 -26.63
N THR A 108 -43.46 8.08 -27.88
CA THR A 108 -43.82 9.46 -28.22
C THR A 108 -45.33 9.68 -28.20
N LEU A 109 -45.72 10.95 -28.04
CA LEU A 109 -47.13 11.36 -28.10
C LEU A 109 -47.71 11.01 -29.48
N ASN A 110 -48.91 10.45 -29.49
CA ASN A 110 -49.70 10.25 -30.72
C ASN A 110 -50.96 11.17 -30.73
N PRO A 111 -51.61 11.35 -31.89
CA PRO A 111 -52.73 12.31 -32.00
C PRO A 111 -53.91 12.04 -31.06
N ASN A 112 -54.05 10.86 -30.53
CA ASN A 112 -55.16 10.48 -29.64
C ASN A 112 -54.80 10.58 -28.14
N ASN A 113 -53.56 10.89 -27.83
CA ASN A 113 -53.11 11.05 -26.47
C ASN A 113 -53.33 12.52 -25.99
N ASP A 114 -53.50 12.69 -24.68
CA ASP A 114 -53.54 13.98 -24.01
C ASP A 114 -52.13 14.52 -23.69
N SER A 115 -52.11 15.71 -23.08
CA SER A 115 -50.87 16.37 -22.68
C SER A 115 -50.27 15.85 -21.33
N HIS A 116 -50.84 14.77 -20.77
CA HIS A 116 -50.51 14.36 -19.40
C HIS A 116 -49.09 13.79 -19.33
N GLY A 117 -48.70 12.87 -20.19
CA GLY A 117 -47.40 12.26 -20.19
C GLY A 117 -46.25 13.27 -20.48
N THR A 118 -46.50 14.25 -21.38
CA THR A 118 -45.55 15.33 -21.63
C THR A 118 -45.26 16.13 -20.33
N HIS A 119 -46.30 16.45 -19.56
CA HIS A 119 -46.19 17.17 -18.31
C HIS A 119 -45.46 16.33 -17.25
N VAL A 120 -45.75 15.06 -17.14
CA VAL A 120 -45.11 14.13 -16.23
C VAL A 120 -43.61 14.00 -16.53
N VAL A 121 -43.23 13.80 -17.81
CA VAL A 121 -41.83 13.69 -18.21
C VAL A 121 -41.05 14.99 -17.92
N GLY A 122 -41.69 16.17 -18.17
CA GLY A 122 -41.07 17.45 -17.85
C GLY A 122 -40.81 17.62 -16.35
N THR A 123 -41.77 17.27 -15.51
CA THR A 123 -41.58 17.31 -14.05
C THR A 123 -40.46 16.37 -13.58
N MET A 124 -40.32 15.18 -14.19
CA MET A 124 -39.24 14.23 -13.88
C MET A 124 -37.86 14.83 -14.20
N GLY A 125 -37.72 15.43 -15.38
CA GLY A 125 -36.37 15.77 -15.80
C GLY A 125 -36.26 16.64 -17.06
N ALA A 126 -37.15 17.65 -17.30
CA ALA A 126 -36.95 18.67 -18.31
C ALA A 126 -35.55 19.29 -18.18
N SER A 127 -34.95 19.69 -19.28
CA SER A 127 -33.60 20.19 -19.31
C SER A 127 -33.46 21.51 -18.52
N ARG A 128 -32.28 21.70 -17.92
CA ARG A 128 -31.89 22.98 -17.33
C ARG A 128 -31.05 23.72 -18.37
N ASP A 129 -31.66 24.71 -19.02
CA ASP A 129 -31.04 25.45 -20.12
C ASP A 129 -31.21 26.98 -20.02
N GLY A 130 -31.74 27.49 -18.90
CA GLY A 130 -31.95 28.91 -18.59
C GLY A 130 -33.26 29.42 -19.09
N THR A 131 -34.11 28.63 -19.72
CA THR A 131 -35.45 29.01 -20.20
C THR A 131 -36.53 28.12 -19.62
N GLY A 132 -37.77 28.50 -19.69
CA GLY A 132 -38.90 27.67 -19.28
C GLY A 132 -38.80 27.19 -17.83
N MET A 133 -38.79 25.88 -17.63
CA MET A 133 -38.67 25.20 -16.35
C MET A 133 -37.73 23.99 -16.47
N HIS A 134 -37.19 23.53 -15.41
CA HIS A 134 -36.48 22.24 -15.42
C HIS A 134 -37.11 21.23 -14.46
N GLY A 135 -36.93 19.94 -14.78
CA GLY A 135 -37.37 18.85 -13.91
C GLY A 135 -36.43 18.58 -12.73
N VAL A 136 -36.87 17.69 -11.85
CA VAL A 136 -36.11 17.32 -10.63
C VAL A 136 -34.73 16.72 -10.97
N ALA A 137 -34.68 15.75 -11.91
CA ALA A 137 -33.45 15.08 -12.32
C ALA A 137 -33.09 15.49 -13.75
N TYR A 138 -32.77 16.76 -13.95
CA TYR A 138 -32.57 17.39 -15.26
C TYR A 138 -31.39 16.81 -16.11
N ASN A 139 -30.57 15.94 -15.55
CA ASN A 139 -29.49 15.23 -16.26
C ASN A 139 -29.69 13.71 -16.30
N ALA A 140 -30.85 13.19 -15.84
CA ALA A 140 -31.15 11.76 -15.93
C ALA A 140 -31.43 11.33 -17.38
N GLN A 141 -31.21 10.07 -17.71
CA GLN A 141 -31.66 9.41 -18.95
C GLN A 141 -33.11 8.95 -18.75
N ILE A 142 -34.03 9.45 -19.55
CA ILE A 142 -35.46 9.24 -19.42
C ILE A 142 -35.99 8.35 -20.55
N TYR A 143 -36.52 7.20 -20.19
CA TYR A 143 -37.11 6.23 -21.10
C TYR A 143 -38.64 6.31 -21.00
N VAL A 144 -39.31 6.53 -22.08
CA VAL A 144 -40.77 6.77 -22.07
C VAL A 144 -41.49 5.69 -22.84
N GLY A 145 -42.41 5.00 -22.19
CA GLY A 145 -43.42 4.12 -22.78
C GLY A 145 -44.77 4.85 -22.90
N ASN A 146 -45.51 4.50 -23.91
CA ASN A 146 -46.87 5.03 -24.15
C ASN A 146 -47.89 4.02 -23.64
N THR A 147 -48.93 4.47 -22.95
CA THR A 147 -50.00 3.63 -22.43
C THR A 147 -50.99 3.13 -23.49
N ASN A 148 -50.86 3.57 -24.71
CA ASN A 148 -51.53 3.11 -25.94
C ASN A 148 -52.12 4.28 -26.74
N LYS A 149 -52.76 3.93 -27.87
CA LYS A 149 -53.33 4.87 -28.85
C LYS A 149 -54.43 5.80 -28.33
N ASN A 150 -55.09 5.46 -27.21
CA ASN A 150 -56.21 6.23 -26.70
C ASN A 150 -56.21 6.19 -25.15
N ASP A 151 -56.11 7.33 -24.53
CA ASP A 151 -56.12 7.45 -23.07
C ASP A 151 -57.40 6.93 -22.42
N SER A 152 -58.50 6.87 -23.13
CA SER A 152 -59.77 6.29 -22.67
C SER A 152 -59.65 4.77 -22.36
N PHE A 153 -58.67 4.06 -22.96
CA PHE A 153 -58.40 2.65 -22.59
C PHE A 153 -57.75 2.51 -21.21
N LEU A 154 -57.04 3.52 -20.71
CA LEU A 154 -56.42 3.49 -19.41
C LEU A 154 -57.44 3.59 -18.27
N PHE A 155 -58.58 4.12 -18.59
CA PHE A 155 -59.69 4.36 -17.65
C PHE A 155 -60.72 3.26 -17.71
N GLY A 156 -60.65 2.32 -18.68
CA GLY A 156 -61.51 1.16 -18.77
C GLY A 156 -61.15 0.10 -17.75
N PRO A 157 -62.11 -0.78 -17.41
CA PRO A 157 -61.90 -1.78 -16.38
C PRO A 157 -60.87 -2.87 -16.69
N ASN A 158 -60.53 -3.06 -17.96
CA ASN A 158 -59.63 -4.15 -18.40
C ASN A 158 -58.66 -3.73 -19.52
N PRO A 159 -57.62 -2.94 -19.26
CA PRO A 159 -56.53 -2.72 -20.16
C PRO A 159 -55.84 -4.03 -20.52
N ASP A 160 -55.41 -4.20 -21.77
CA ASP A 160 -54.84 -5.46 -22.24
C ASP A 160 -53.50 -5.79 -21.56
N PRO A 161 -53.43 -6.87 -20.74
CA PRO A 161 -52.24 -7.20 -19.99
C PRO A 161 -51.04 -7.60 -20.84
N ARG A 162 -51.21 -8.08 -22.08
CA ARG A 162 -50.13 -8.41 -22.98
C ARG A 162 -49.40 -7.15 -23.48
N TYR A 163 -50.21 -6.11 -23.75
CA TYR A 163 -49.65 -4.81 -24.11
C TYR A 163 -48.82 -4.21 -22.98
N PHE A 164 -49.38 -4.19 -21.76
CA PHE A 164 -48.67 -3.65 -20.62
C PHE A 164 -47.40 -4.47 -20.27
N LYS A 165 -47.48 -5.80 -20.43
CA LYS A 165 -46.30 -6.65 -20.26
C LYS A 165 -45.20 -6.25 -21.22
N ALA A 166 -45.53 -6.04 -22.52
CA ALA A 166 -44.54 -5.68 -23.52
C ALA A 166 -43.88 -4.33 -23.22
N VAL A 167 -44.59 -3.32 -22.77
CA VAL A 167 -44.02 -1.99 -22.48
C VAL A 167 -43.25 -1.96 -21.20
N TYR A 168 -43.69 -2.65 -20.13
CA TYR A 168 -42.94 -2.78 -18.88
C TYR A 168 -41.64 -3.55 -19.09
N ASP A 169 -41.68 -4.67 -19.86
CA ASP A 169 -40.47 -5.41 -20.20
C ASP A 169 -39.50 -4.54 -21.01
N ALA A 170 -39.98 -3.81 -22.00
CA ALA A 170 -39.13 -2.94 -22.83
C ALA A 170 -38.46 -1.82 -22.00
N LEU A 171 -39.16 -1.25 -21.01
CA LEU A 171 -38.58 -0.28 -20.06
C LEU A 171 -37.52 -0.95 -19.15
N ALA A 172 -37.85 -2.11 -18.60
CA ALA A 172 -36.91 -2.83 -17.72
C ALA A 172 -35.67 -3.31 -18.50
N ASP A 173 -35.82 -3.79 -19.72
CA ASP A 173 -34.71 -4.24 -20.59
C ASP A 173 -33.83 -3.07 -21.06
N ALA A 174 -34.35 -1.84 -21.10
CA ALA A 174 -33.55 -0.62 -21.29
C ALA A 174 -32.66 -0.31 -20.09
N GLY A 175 -32.86 -0.99 -18.95
CA GLY A 175 -32.09 -0.86 -17.75
C GLY A 175 -32.52 0.31 -16.86
N VAL A 176 -33.77 0.73 -16.89
CA VAL A 176 -34.28 1.75 -15.97
C VAL A 176 -34.33 1.21 -14.54
N ARG A 177 -33.98 2.05 -13.60
CA ARG A 177 -33.97 1.72 -12.17
C ARG A 177 -35.32 1.95 -11.47
N ALA A 178 -36.12 2.88 -12.01
CA ALA A 178 -37.47 3.18 -11.51
C ALA A 178 -38.38 3.52 -12.70
N ILE A 179 -39.67 3.20 -12.60
CA ILE A 179 -40.71 3.53 -13.59
C ILE A 179 -41.80 4.36 -12.92
N ASN A 180 -42.03 5.57 -13.42
CA ASN A 180 -43.12 6.44 -13.01
C ASN A 180 -44.46 6.00 -13.66
N ASN A 181 -45.50 5.86 -12.84
CA ASN A 181 -46.84 5.49 -13.26
C ASN A 181 -47.86 6.52 -12.67
N SER A 182 -48.04 7.62 -13.38
CA SER A 182 -48.90 8.74 -12.98
C SER A 182 -50.35 8.59 -13.43
N TRP A 183 -50.79 7.42 -13.78
CA TRP A 183 -52.08 7.13 -14.43
C TRP A 183 -52.88 6.03 -13.74
N GLY A 184 -54.07 5.83 -14.25
CA GLY A 184 -55.01 4.80 -13.81
C GLY A 184 -56.14 5.39 -12.98
N SER A 185 -57.34 5.25 -13.50
CA SER A 185 -58.56 5.59 -12.80
C SER A 185 -59.01 4.48 -11.87
N GLN A 186 -59.73 4.90 -10.89
CA GLN A 186 -60.52 4.01 -10.06
C GLN A 186 -61.78 3.59 -10.83
N PRO A 187 -62.20 2.34 -10.81
CA PRO A 187 -63.48 1.94 -11.36
C PRO A 187 -64.57 2.75 -10.66
N PRO A 188 -65.68 3.11 -11.37
CA PRO A 188 -66.68 4.03 -10.86
C PRO A 188 -67.37 3.60 -9.57
N ASP A 189 -67.43 2.32 -9.29
CA ASP A 189 -68.05 1.69 -8.15
C ASP A 189 -67.09 1.37 -6.98
N VAL A 190 -65.84 1.76 -7.11
CA VAL A 190 -64.78 1.42 -6.11
C VAL A 190 -64.54 2.61 -5.16
N SER A 191 -64.54 2.34 -3.86
CA SER A 191 -64.08 3.23 -2.80
C SER A 191 -62.74 2.72 -2.19
N TYR A 192 -61.95 3.62 -1.63
CA TYR A 192 -60.73 3.29 -0.86
C TYR A 192 -60.82 3.89 0.55
N ARG A 193 -62.04 3.97 1.12
CA ARG A 193 -62.25 4.57 2.44
C ARG A 193 -61.89 3.62 3.56
N THR A 194 -62.21 2.36 3.42
CA THR A 194 -61.98 1.33 4.44
C THR A 194 -61.07 0.21 3.95
N LEU A 195 -60.54 -0.60 4.85
CA LEU A 195 -59.81 -1.82 4.51
C LEU A 195 -60.67 -2.80 3.70
N ALA A 196 -61.94 -2.94 4.09
CA ALA A 196 -62.87 -3.81 3.38
C ALA A 196 -63.10 -3.36 1.93
N ASP A 197 -63.18 -2.05 1.69
CA ASP A 197 -63.27 -1.49 0.33
C ASP A 197 -62.09 -1.88 -0.53
N LEU A 198 -60.85 -1.79 0.02
CA LEU A 198 -59.63 -2.15 -0.69
C LEU A 198 -59.59 -3.68 -0.98
N HIS A 199 -59.94 -4.49 -0.02
CA HIS A 199 -60.04 -5.95 -0.22
C HIS A 199 -61.04 -6.31 -1.32
N ALA A 200 -62.22 -5.69 -1.29
CA ALA A 200 -63.26 -5.90 -2.31
C ALA A 200 -62.76 -5.44 -3.68
N ALA A 201 -62.15 -4.25 -3.77
CA ALA A 201 -61.59 -3.75 -5.01
C ALA A 201 -60.46 -4.66 -5.55
N TYR A 202 -59.58 -5.15 -4.70
CA TYR A 202 -58.51 -6.06 -5.09
C TYR A 202 -59.07 -7.41 -5.55
N ALA A 203 -59.97 -8.04 -4.83
CA ALA A 203 -60.59 -9.30 -5.19
C ALA A 203 -61.34 -9.22 -6.52
N GLN A 204 -62.03 -8.12 -6.77
CA GLN A 204 -62.90 -7.94 -7.94
C GLN A 204 -62.10 -7.54 -9.19
N HIS A 205 -61.14 -6.66 -9.05
CA HIS A 205 -60.52 -5.99 -10.20
C HIS A 205 -59.03 -6.28 -10.41
N TRP A 206 -58.27 -6.73 -9.38
CA TRP A 206 -56.80 -6.70 -9.39
C TRP A 206 -56.14 -8.01 -9.02
N ASN A 207 -56.88 -9.05 -8.66
CA ASN A 207 -56.31 -10.25 -8.02
C ASN A 207 -55.38 -11.04 -8.95
N LYS A 208 -55.72 -11.26 -10.20
CA LYS A 208 -54.89 -12.01 -11.19
C LYS A 208 -55.26 -11.66 -12.65
N GLY A 209 -54.31 -11.83 -13.54
CA GLY A 209 -54.52 -11.70 -14.98
C GLY A 209 -54.73 -10.26 -15.43
N THR A 210 -54.31 -9.29 -14.62
CA THR A 210 -54.46 -7.87 -14.95
C THR A 210 -53.13 -7.28 -15.44
N TRP A 211 -53.16 -6.10 -16.01
CA TRP A 211 -51.99 -5.38 -16.42
C TRP A 211 -51.07 -5.06 -15.24
N LEU A 212 -51.58 -5.00 -13.99
CA LEU A 212 -50.80 -4.71 -12.80
C LEU A 212 -49.81 -5.83 -12.47
N ASP A 213 -50.06 -7.06 -12.95
CA ASP A 213 -49.13 -8.17 -12.85
C ASP A 213 -47.81 -7.89 -13.59
N ALA A 214 -47.87 -7.18 -14.71
CA ALA A 214 -46.70 -6.80 -15.46
C ALA A 214 -45.79 -5.82 -14.70
N ALA A 215 -46.44 -4.88 -13.98
CA ALA A 215 -45.71 -3.97 -13.09
C ALA A 215 -45.08 -4.74 -11.88
N ALA A 216 -45.83 -5.69 -11.32
CA ALA A 216 -45.30 -6.55 -10.24
C ALA A 216 -44.09 -7.41 -10.69
N ASP A 217 -44.17 -7.97 -11.91
CA ASP A 217 -43.10 -8.79 -12.48
C ASP A 217 -41.78 -8.02 -12.66
N VAL A 218 -41.80 -6.78 -13.17
CA VAL A 218 -40.58 -5.97 -13.29
C VAL A 218 -40.07 -5.50 -11.92
N SER A 219 -40.99 -5.30 -10.92
CA SER A 219 -40.53 -5.04 -9.53
C SER A 219 -39.81 -6.24 -8.92
N ARG A 220 -40.22 -7.47 -9.19
CA ARG A 220 -39.49 -8.69 -8.79
C ARG A 220 -38.13 -8.81 -9.49
N ARG A 221 -37.95 -8.14 -10.64
CA ARG A 221 -36.65 -8.00 -11.31
C ARG A 221 -35.79 -6.87 -10.72
N GLY A 222 -36.27 -6.18 -9.68
CA GLY A 222 -35.55 -5.13 -8.97
C GLY A 222 -35.81 -3.70 -9.45
N VAL A 223 -36.73 -3.47 -10.39
CA VAL A 223 -37.14 -2.13 -10.82
C VAL A 223 -38.17 -1.55 -9.84
N ILE A 224 -38.01 -0.29 -9.44
CA ILE A 224 -38.95 0.37 -8.52
C ILE A 224 -40.12 0.92 -9.35
N ASN A 225 -41.34 0.43 -9.06
CA ASN A 225 -42.56 1.06 -9.60
C ASN A 225 -43.07 2.17 -8.68
N VAL A 226 -43.19 3.38 -9.24
CA VAL A 226 -43.64 4.57 -8.56
C VAL A 226 -45.07 4.89 -9.01
N PHE A 227 -46.07 4.72 -8.11
CA PHE A 227 -47.47 4.94 -8.42
C PHE A 227 -48.08 6.14 -7.72
N SER A 228 -48.83 6.93 -8.43
CA SER A 228 -49.68 7.99 -7.86
C SER A 228 -50.78 7.40 -6.96
N ALA A 229 -50.97 7.96 -5.75
CA ALA A 229 -51.91 7.44 -4.75
C ALA A 229 -53.39 7.54 -5.10
N GLY A 230 -53.75 8.52 -5.95
CA GLY A 230 -55.13 8.80 -6.38
C GLY A 230 -55.60 10.18 -5.95
N ASN A 231 -56.69 10.65 -6.59
CA ASN A 231 -57.14 12.06 -6.50
C ASN A 231 -58.50 12.24 -5.83
N SER A 232 -59.09 11.18 -5.21
CA SER A 232 -60.46 11.20 -4.67
C SER A 232 -60.53 11.66 -3.20
N GLY A 233 -59.38 12.02 -2.57
CA GLY A 233 -59.33 12.44 -1.18
C GLY A 233 -59.63 11.33 -0.17
N TYR A 234 -59.41 10.06 -0.53
CA TYR A 234 -59.63 8.91 0.33
C TYR A 234 -58.51 8.75 1.38
N PRO A 235 -58.85 8.13 2.54
CA PRO A 235 -57.87 7.90 3.59
C PRO A 235 -56.81 6.83 3.21
N ASN A 236 -57.01 6.08 2.13
CA ASN A 236 -56.06 5.07 1.62
C ASN A 236 -55.65 5.37 0.18
N ALA A 237 -54.46 5.01 -0.13
CA ALA A 237 -53.95 4.97 -1.52
C ALA A 237 -54.76 3.95 -2.33
N SER A 238 -54.81 4.14 -3.65
CA SER A 238 -55.43 3.18 -4.56
C SER A 238 -54.77 1.80 -4.48
N VAL A 239 -55.49 0.74 -4.87
CA VAL A 239 -54.96 -0.65 -4.88
C VAL A 239 -53.63 -0.73 -5.64
N ARG A 240 -53.46 -0.01 -6.74
CA ARG A 240 -52.22 0.02 -7.49
C ARG A 240 -51.04 0.49 -6.65
N SER A 241 -51.23 1.59 -5.91
CA SER A 241 -50.18 2.12 -5.04
C SER A 241 -50.05 1.29 -3.75
N ALA A 242 -51.13 0.66 -3.30
CA ALA A 242 -51.17 -0.20 -2.13
C ALA A 242 -50.92 -1.70 -2.44
N LEU A 243 -50.48 -2.06 -3.64
CA LEU A 243 -50.32 -3.46 -4.07
C LEU A 243 -49.43 -4.28 -3.13
N PRO A 244 -48.36 -3.78 -2.53
CA PRO A 244 -47.57 -4.55 -1.54
C PRO A 244 -48.33 -4.96 -0.30
N TYR A 245 -49.45 -4.33 0.03
CA TYR A 245 -50.35 -4.83 1.07
C TYR A 245 -50.91 -6.22 0.71
N PHE A 246 -51.24 -6.42 -0.55
CA PHE A 246 -51.78 -7.67 -1.10
C PHE A 246 -50.69 -8.66 -1.52
N GLN A 247 -49.51 -8.17 -1.92
CA GLN A 247 -48.37 -8.91 -2.38
C GLN A 247 -47.09 -8.40 -1.65
N PRO A 248 -46.82 -8.85 -0.41
CA PRO A 248 -45.80 -8.28 0.45
C PRO A 248 -44.39 -8.35 -0.09
N ASP A 249 -44.09 -9.27 -1.02
CA ASP A 249 -42.80 -9.41 -1.69
C ASP A 249 -42.41 -8.21 -2.53
N LEU A 250 -43.32 -7.32 -2.85
CA LEU A 250 -43.10 -6.11 -3.65
C LEU A 250 -42.62 -4.89 -2.82
N GLU A 251 -42.75 -4.91 -1.49
CA GLU A 251 -42.55 -3.73 -0.63
C GLU A 251 -41.23 -3.00 -0.89
N GLY A 252 -40.13 -3.71 -1.08
CA GLY A 252 -38.78 -3.12 -1.33
C GLY A 252 -38.60 -2.48 -2.70
N HIS A 253 -39.53 -2.66 -3.64
CA HIS A 253 -39.42 -2.16 -5.03
C HIS A 253 -40.72 -1.48 -5.49
N TRP A 254 -41.47 -0.92 -4.57
CA TRP A 254 -42.71 -0.22 -4.83
C TRP A 254 -42.78 1.09 -4.06
N LEU A 255 -43.25 2.15 -4.70
CA LEU A 255 -43.42 3.47 -4.06
C LEU A 255 -44.81 4.03 -4.37
N ALA A 256 -45.59 4.24 -3.36
CA ALA A 256 -46.81 5.03 -3.41
C ALA A 256 -46.51 6.51 -3.19
N VAL A 257 -47.14 7.41 -3.95
CA VAL A 257 -46.86 8.84 -3.84
C VAL A 257 -48.15 9.60 -3.65
N SER A 258 -48.30 10.21 -2.46
CA SER A 258 -49.33 11.17 -2.15
C SER A 258 -48.95 12.60 -2.49
N GLY A 259 -49.87 13.55 -2.41
CA GLY A 259 -49.62 14.91 -2.88
C GLY A 259 -49.99 16.01 -1.90
N LEU A 260 -49.24 17.11 -1.94
CA LEU A 260 -49.48 18.35 -1.19
C LEU A 260 -49.80 19.51 -2.12
N ASP A 261 -50.54 20.50 -1.56
CA ASP A 261 -50.62 21.86 -2.13
C ASP A 261 -49.50 22.79 -1.57
N GLN A 262 -49.48 24.01 -2.11
CA GLN A 262 -48.49 25.03 -1.69
C GLN A 262 -48.62 25.46 -0.22
N SER A 263 -49.77 25.18 0.42
CA SER A 263 -50.00 25.44 1.84
C SER A 263 -49.70 24.24 2.73
N ASN A 264 -49.01 23.21 2.20
CA ASN A 264 -48.75 21.91 2.83
C ASN A 264 -50.02 21.13 3.24
N GLN A 265 -51.16 21.40 2.57
CA GLN A 265 -52.37 20.66 2.80
C GLN A 265 -52.47 19.47 1.87
N GLN A 266 -52.77 18.32 2.43
CA GLN A 266 -53.02 17.10 1.67
C GLN A 266 -54.49 17.05 1.22
N LYS A 267 -54.71 17.08 -0.10
CA LYS A 267 -56.03 17.11 -0.71
C LYS A 267 -56.36 15.84 -1.50
N TYR A 268 -55.40 14.98 -1.67
CA TYR A 268 -55.44 13.76 -2.48
C TYR A 268 -55.59 12.54 -1.58
N ASN A 269 -55.58 11.34 -2.14
CA ASN A 269 -55.58 10.12 -1.35
C ASN A 269 -54.40 10.11 -0.39
N GLN A 270 -54.62 9.70 0.82
CA GLN A 270 -53.62 9.52 1.86
C GLN A 270 -52.84 8.22 1.61
N CYS A 271 -51.73 8.03 2.31
CA CYS A 271 -50.94 6.81 2.24
C CYS A 271 -51.67 5.58 2.80
N GLY A 272 -52.43 5.76 3.91
CA GLY A 272 -53.22 4.70 4.55
C GLY A 272 -52.40 3.42 4.78
N LEU A 273 -52.88 2.31 4.26
CA LEU A 273 -52.23 1.00 4.37
C LEU A 273 -50.86 0.93 3.70
N ALA A 274 -50.60 1.85 2.75
CA ALA A 274 -49.30 1.90 2.05
C ALA A 274 -48.21 2.65 2.82
N LYS A 275 -48.45 3.12 4.04
CA LYS A 275 -47.57 4.05 4.77
C LYS A 275 -46.10 3.64 4.82
N TYR A 276 -45.76 2.37 4.83
CA TYR A 276 -44.36 1.89 4.90
C TYR A 276 -43.59 1.98 3.58
N TRP A 277 -44.31 2.08 2.44
CA TRP A 277 -43.71 2.33 1.11
C TRP A 277 -44.34 3.57 0.46
N CYS A 278 -44.80 4.53 1.23
CA CYS A 278 -45.43 5.74 0.75
C CYS A 278 -44.68 6.99 1.19
N ILE A 279 -44.54 7.92 0.25
CA ILE A 279 -43.97 9.23 0.47
C ILE A 279 -44.90 10.32 -0.09
N THR A 280 -44.74 11.54 0.35
CA THR A 280 -45.53 12.68 -0.12
C THR A 280 -44.64 13.70 -0.81
N THR A 281 -45.14 14.27 -1.92
CA THR A 281 -44.42 15.30 -2.70
C THR A 281 -45.40 16.41 -3.13
N PRO A 282 -44.90 17.54 -3.63
CA PRO A 282 -45.76 18.57 -4.27
C PRO A 282 -46.57 17.97 -5.41
N GLY A 283 -47.88 18.29 -5.46
CA GLY A 283 -48.77 17.74 -6.46
C GLY A 283 -49.87 18.72 -6.95
N ALA A 284 -50.00 19.89 -6.29
CA ALA A 284 -50.99 20.88 -6.72
C ALA A 284 -50.33 22.10 -7.35
N LYS A 285 -50.90 22.58 -8.41
CA LYS A 285 -50.41 23.74 -9.17
C LYS A 285 -48.91 23.59 -9.60
N ILE A 286 -48.61 22.46 -10.20
CA ILE A 286 -47.28 22.21 -10.75
C ILE A 286 -47.21 22.71 -12.19
N ASP A 287 -46.26 23.58 -12.46
CA ASP A 287 -45.98 24.10 -13.80
C ASP A 287 -44.96 23.16 -14.50
N SER A 288 -45.32 22.69 -15.69
CA SER A 288 -44.46 21.78 -16.48
C SER A 288 -44.81 21.83 -17.95
N THR A 289 -44.06 21.09 -18.77
CA THR A 289 -44.19 21.03 -20.22
C THR A 289 -45.51 20.46 -20.70
N ILE A 290 -46.04 20.98 -21.78
CA ILE A 290 -47.18 20.41 -22.55
C ILE A 290 -46.83 20.37 -24.06
N PRO A 291 -47.53 19.58 -24.90
CA PRO A 291 -47.25 19.53 -26.33
C PRO A 291 -47.30 20.91 -26.99
N GLY A 292 -46.45 21.09 -28.02
CA GLY A 292 -46.35 22.33 -28.78
C GLY A 292 -45.28 23.29 -28.32
N GLY A 293 -44.44 22.93 -27.34
CA GLY A 293 -43.39 23.80 -26.80
C GLY A 293 -43.89 24.73 -25.70
N ASP A 294 -45.07 24.50 -25.19
CA ASP A 294 -45.71 25.32 -24.13
C ASP A 294 -45.65 24.68 -22.75
N TYR A 295 -46.14 25.43 -21.74
CA TYR A 295 -46.18 24.99 -20.35
C TYR A 295 -47.61 25.19 -19.79
N ALA A 296 -47.97 24.36 -18.80
CA ALA A 296 -49.24 24.46 -18.14
C ALA A 296 -49.16 24.04 -16.67
N ILE A 297 -50.05 24.61 -15.86
CA ILE A 297 -50.24 24.23 -14.46
C ILE A 297 -51.24 23.10 -14.36
N LYS A 298 -50.78 21.95 -13.83
CA LYS A 298 -51.68 20.82 -13.52
C LYS A 298 -51.62 20.47 -12.03
N SER A 299 -52.64 19.71 -11.58
CA SER A 299 -52.74 19.29 -10.18
C SER A 299 -53.21 17.85 -10.08
N GLY A 300 -52.62 17.09 -9.19
CA GLY A 300 -52.97 15.69 -8.90
C GLY A 300 -51.75 14.92 -8.37
N THR A 301 -51.99 13.77 -7.81
CA THR A 301 -50.89 12.83 -7.44
C THR A 301 -50.09 12.37 -8.67
N SER A 302 -50.64 12.56 -9.87
CA SER A 302 -49.91 12.40 -11.15
C SER A 302 -48.72 13.38 -11.31
N MET A 303 -48.76 14.56 -10.66
CA MET A 303 -47.67 15.50 -10.61
C MET A 303 -46.75 15.24 -9.43
N SER A 304 -47.25 14.56 -8.39
CA SER A 304 -46.44 14.14 -7.26
C SER A 304 -45.49 12.98 -7.62
N ALA A 305 -45.97 11.95 -8.30
CA ALA A 305 -45.19 10.76 -8.63
C ALA A 305 -43.91 11.09 -9.41
N PRO A 306 -43.91 11.97 -10.46
CA PRO A 306 -42.68 12.33 -11.18
C PRO A 306 -41.68 13.12 -10.29
N HIS A 307 -42.14 13.91 -9.34
CA HIS A 307 -41.26 14.53 -8.35
C HIS A 307 -40.52 13.47 -7.51
N ALA A 308 -41.24 12.44 -7.05
CA ALA A 308 -40.62 11.35 -6.29
C ALA A 308 -39.65 10.51 -7.17
N THR A 309 -40.02 10.27 -8.44
CA THR A 309 -39.16 9.52 -9.38
C THR A 309 -37.88 10.29 -9.68
N GLY A 310 -37.97 11.60 -9.94
CA GLY A 310 -36.80 12.46 -10.10
C GLY A 310 -35.93 12.52 -8.85
N ALA A 311 -36.55 12.67 -7.65
CA ALA A 311 -35.82 12.66 -6.38
C ALA A 311 -35.09 11.33 -6.14
N LEU A 312 -35.72 10.20 -6.50
CA LEU A 312 -35.10 8.88 -6.43
C LEU A 312 -33.90 8.77 -7.36
N ALA A 313 -33.96 9.35 -8.57
CA ALA A 313 -32.82 9.41 -9.47
C ALA A 313 -31.64 10.21 -8.88
N LEU A 314 -31.90 11.31 -8.17
CA LEU A 314 -30.84 12.05 -7.46
C LEU A 314 -30.19 11.21 -6.37
N VAL A 315 -30.97 10.44 -5.60
CA VAL A 315 -30.45 9.53 -4.57
C VAL A 315 -29.61 8.43 -5.20
N MET A 316 -30.05 7.86 -6.34
CA MET A 316 -29.33 6.81 -7.07
C MET A 316 -28.00 7.30 -7.65
N GLU A 317 -27.90 8.56 -8.09
CA GLU A 317 -26.63 9.18 -8.50
C GLU A 317 -25.72 9.41 -7.32
N ARG A 318 -26.25 9.91 -6.19
CA ARG A 318 -25.48 10.17 -4.98
C ARG A 318 -24.85 8.91 -4.40
N TYR A 319 -25.54 7.79 -4.51
CA TYR A 319 -25.11 6.51 -3.96
C TYR A 319 -25.06 5.41 -5.03
N PRO A 320 -24.09 5.48 -5.98
CA PRO A 320 -24.04 4.53 -7.10
C PRO A 320 -23.74 3.09 -6.66
N TYR A 321 -23.23 2.90 -5.45
CA TYR A 321 -22.96 1.59 -4.86
C TYR A 321 -24.19 0.94 -4.20
N MET A 322 -25.27 1.70 -4.00
CA MET A 322 -26.51 1.20 -3.39
C MET A 322 -27.39 0.47 -4.40
N THR A 323 -28.05 -0.57 -3.95
CA THR A 323 -29.13 -1.22 -4.71
C THR A 323 -30.32 -0.29 -4.89
N ASN A 324 -31.26 -0.65 -5.76
CA ASN A 324 -32.49 0.13 -5.92
C ASN A 324 -33.30 0.22 -4.63
N GLN A 325 -33.40 -0.91 -3.91
CA GLN A 325 -34.07 -0.97 -2.60
C GLN A 325 -33.41 -0.05 -1.57
N GLN A 326 -32.08 -0.05 -1.48
CA GLN A 326 -31.36 0.82 -0.55
C GLN A 326 -31.54 2.31 -0.89
N ALA A 327 -31.52 2.66 -2.19
CA ALA A 327 -31.79 4.04 -2.61
C ALA A 327 -33.22 4.48 -2.28
N LEU A 328 -34.19 3.57 -2.43
CA LEU A 328 -35.58 3.82 -1.99
C LEU A 328 -35.64 4.00 -0.48
N GLU A 329 -34.95 3.15 0.29
CA GLU A 329 -34.89 3.24 1.75
C GLU A 329 -34.30 4.59 2.21
N VAL A 330 -33.22 5.08 1.56
CA VAL A 330 -32.69 6.42 1.83
C VAL A 330 -33.73 7.50 1.56
N LEU A 331 -34.40 7.47 0.41
CA LEU A 331 -35.44 8.48 0.07
C LEU A 331 -36.57 8.50 1.09
N LEU A 332 -37.09 7.33 1.50
CA LEU A 332 -38.16 7.18 2.47
C LEU A 332 -37.74 7.66 3.85
N THR A 333 -36.65 7.13 4.39
CA THR A 333 -36.24 7.33 5.79
C THR A 333 -35.68 8.72 6.08
N THR A 334 -35.37 9.50 5.03
CA THR A 334 -34.91 10.90 5.16
C THR A 334 -36.01 11.93 4.98
N ALA A 335 -37.23 11.51 4.63
CA ALA A 335 -38.38 12.39 4.52
C ALA A 335 -38.69 13.10 5.84
N THR A 336 -39.41 14.23 5.75
CA THR A 336 -39.76 15.08 6.89
C THR A 336 -41.29 15.09 7.08
N GLN A 337 -41.78 14.80 8.25
CA GLN A 337 -43.20 14.88 8.57
C GLN A 337 -43.72 16.32 8.44
N LEU A 338 -45.05 16.51 8.38
CA LEU A 338 -45.62 17.87 8.18
C LEU A 338 -45.41 18.79 9.39
N ASP A 339 -45.20 18.25 10.57
CA ASP A 339 -44.83 18.98 11.79
C ASP A 339 -43.34 19.33 11.86
N GLY A 340 -42.57 18.94 10.85
CA GLY A 340 -41.12 19.16 10.79
C GLY A 340 -40.30 18.06 11.46
N SER A 341 -40.94 17.06 12.07
CA SER A 341 -40.18 15.95 12.69
C SER A 341 -39.42 15.12 11.64
N VAL A 342 -38.22 14.75 12.00
CA VAL A 342 -37.31 13.92 11.21
C VAL A 342 -37.09 12.61 11.98
N THR A 343 -36.78 11.54 11.28
CA THR A 343 -36.57 10.21 11.88
C THR A 343 -37.81 9.65 12.61
N ALA A 344 -38.98 10.14 12.28
CA ALA A 344 -40.26 9.60 12.77
C ALA A 344 -40.62 8.29 12.04
N ALA A 345 -41.48 7.49 12.66
CA ALA A 345 -42.11 6.36 11.98
C ALA A 345 -43.17 6.87 10.96
N PRO A 346 -43.47 6.11 9.90
CA PRO A 346 -44.46 6.54 8.91
C PRO A 346 -45.87 6.61 9.45
N THR A 347 -46.65 7.57 8.92
CA THR A 347 -48.04 7.81 9.31
C THR A 347 -49.00 7.46 8.18
N GLU A 348 -50.25 7.15 8.50
CA GLU A 348 -51.29 6.86 7.51
C GLU A 348 -51.54 8.07 6.59
N ARG A 349 -51.33 9.27 7.10
CA ARG A 349 -51.64 10.51 6.35
C ARG A 349 -50.64 10.72 5.22
N VAL A 350 -49.33 10.80 5.53
CA VAL A 350 -48.26 11.24 4.59
C VAL A 350 -47.18 10.19 4.39
N GLY A 351 -47.36 8.98 4.90
CA GLY A 351 -46.32 7.94 4.87
C GLY A 351 -45.10 8.39 5.66
N TRP A 352 -43.93 8.25 5.05
CA TRP A 352 -42.65 8.71 5.63
C TRP A 352 -42.56 10.24 5.76
N GLY A 353 -43.43 10.98 5.08
CA GLY A 353 -43.41 12.44 5.07
C GLY A 353 -43.12 13.02 3.69
N VAL A 354 -42.69 14.28 3.67
CA VAL A 354 -42.34 15.00 2.46
C VAL A 354 -40.90 14.76 2.11
N VAL A 355 -40.61 14.47 0.85
CA VAL A 355 -39.24 14.33 0.34
C VAL A 355 -38.36 15.49 0.80
N ASN A 356 -37.19 15.14 1.33
CA ASN A 356 -36.18 16.08 1.78
C ASN A 356 -34.80 15.71 1.19
N LEU A 357 -34.44 16.33 0.08
CA LEU A 357 -33.20 16.02 -0.64
C LEU A 357 -31.93 16.47 0.12
N ASN A 358 -32.04 17.52 0.96
CA ASN A 358 -30.93 17.89 1.84
C ASN A 358 -30.52 16.76 2.78
N ARG A 359 -31.51 16.09 3.39
CA ARG A 359 -31.23 14.93 4.25
C ARG A 359 -30.85 13.68 3.44
N ALA A 360 -31.53 13.46 2.31
CA ALA A 360 -31.22 12.30 1.46
C ALA A 360 -29.78 12.28 0.92
N MET A 361 -29.14 13.45 0.77
CA MET A 361 -27.72 13.53 0.35
C MET A 361 -26.73 13.14 1.47
N ARG A 362 -27.19 12.88 2.70
CA ARG A 362 -26.37 12.68 3.90
C ARG A 362 -26.42 11.26 4.47
N GLY A 363 -26.85 10.27 3.71
CA GLY A 363 -27.05 8.89 4.12
C GLY A 363 -28.48 8.58 4.56
N PRO A 364 -28.78 7.32 4.94
CA PRO A 364 -30.10 6.93 5.43
C PRO A 364 -30.47 7.65 6.73
N GLY A 365 -31.76 7.82 6.99
CA GLY A 365 -32.29 8.31 8.29
C GLY A 365 -32.63 7.17 9.23
N GLN A 366 -33.00 6.00 8.71
CA GLN A 366 -33.25 4.80 9.47
C GLN A 366 -32.74 3.57 8.67
N LEU A 367 -32.47 2.46 9.37
CA LEU A 367 -32.20 1.15 8.75
C LEU A 367 -33.47 0.29 8.92
N LEU A 368 -34.00 -0.20 7.80
CA LEU A 368 -35.25 -1.00 7.76
C LEU A 368 -34.99 -2.52 7.74
N GLY A 369 -33.84 -2.93 8.20
CA GLY A 369 -33.32 -4.29 8.23
C GLY A 369 -31.80 -4.30 8.17
N ALA A 370 -31.22 -5.34 7.56
CA ALA A 370 -29.80 -5.40 7.32
C ALA A 370 -29.44 -4.52 6.10
N PHE A 371 -28.67 -3.46 6.33
CA PHE A 371 -28.21 -2.54 5.31
C PHE A 371 -26.72 -2.77 5.01
N ASP A 372 -26.39 -3.29 3.83
CA ASP A 372 -25.01 -3.49 3.40
C ASP A 372 -24.48 -2.28 2.60
N ALA A 373 -23.61 -1.50 3.23
CA ALA A 373 -22.87 -0.43 2.59
C ALA A 373 -21.62 -1.01 1.90
N ASN A 374 -21.81 -1.50 0.66
CA ASN A 374 -20.77 -2.14 -0.13
C ASN A 374 -20.02 -1.11 -0.98
N LEU A 375 -18.97 -0.51 -0.43
CA LEU A 375 -18.13 0.46 -1.13
C LEU A 375 -16.92 -0.23 -1.77
N GLY A 376 -16.73 -0.02 -3.08
CA GLY A 376 -15.57 -0.51 -3.80
C GLY A 376 -14.26 0.14 -3.34
N ALA A 377 -13.13 -0.49 -3.65
CA ALA A 377 -11.81 0.05 -3.32
C ALA A 377 -11.63 1.48 -3.87
N GLY A 378 -11.13 2.39 -3.03
CA GLY A 378 -10.97 3.81 -3.36
C GLY A 378 -12.24 4.65 -3.26
N GLN A 379 -13.42 4.06 -3.08
CA GLN A 379 -14.65 4.81 -2.80
C GLN A 379 -14.66 5.25 -1.34
N ARG A 380 -15.16 6.47 -1.12
CA ARG A 380 -15.32 7.07 0.21
C ARG A 380 -16.68 7.75 0.29
N ASP A 381 -17.44 7.45 1.35
CA ASP A 381 -18.71 8.13 1.63
C ASP A 381 -18.81 8.58 3.07
N VAL A 382 -19.61 9.62 3.30
CA VAL A 382 -19.87 10.20 4.62
C VAL A 382 -21.37 10.22 4.86
N TRP A 383 -21.83 9.53 5.91
CA TRP A 383 -23.19 9.61 6.38
C TRP A 383 -23.23 10.45 7.65
N SER A 384 -23.95 11.55 7.57
CA SER A 384 -24.04 12.53 8.64
C SER A 384 -25.44 12.69 9.24
N ASN A 385 -26.41 11.89 8.79
CA ASN A 385 -27.69 11.77 9.48
C ASN A 385 -27.54 10.95 10.76
N ASP A 386 -28.36 11.25 11.75
CA ASP A 386 -28.63 10.36 12.90
C ASP A 386 -29.47 9.19 12.43
N ILE A 387 -28.92 7.99 12.47
CA ILE A 387 -29.56 6.79 11.92
C ILE A 387 -30.23 6.02 13.03
N SER A 388 -31.53 5.77 12.90
CA SER A 388 -32.33 4.99 13.87
C SER A 388 -32.98 3.77 13.23
N ASP A 389 -33.80 3.05 13.97
CA ASP A 389 -34.68 1.99 13.48
C ASP A 389 -36.11 2.07 14.12
N LYS A 390 -36.51 3.28 14.45
CA LYS A 390 -37.80 3.55 15.15
C LYS A 390 -39.03 3.04 14.39
N ALA A 391 -38.98 3.11 13.05
CA ALA A 391 -40.08 2.59 12.23
C ALA A 391 -40.26 1.07 12.38
N LEU A 392 -39.20 0.33 12.62
CA LEU A 392 -39.25 -1.13 12.85
C LEU A 392 -39.89 -1.47 14.20
N ILE A 393 -39.74 -0.60 15.22
CA ILE A 393 -40.40 -0.76 16.50
C ILE A 393 -41.93 -0.62 16.34
N GLN A 394 -42.37 0.42 15.63
CA GLN A 394 -43.77 0.60 15.29
C GLN A 394 -44.28 -0.57 14.46
N ARG A 395 -43.56 -0.96 13.41
CA ARG A 395 -43.93 -2.07 12.52
C ARG A 395 -44.10 -3.38 13.30
N GLN A 396 -43.20 -3.69 14.24
CA GLN A 396 -43.28 -4.89 15.07
C GLN A 396 -44.58 -4.92 15.90
N ALA A 397 -44.95 -3.79 16.52
CA ALA A 397 -46.17 -3.70 17.30
C ALA A 397 -47.41 -3.85 16.42
N GLU A 398 -47.42 -3.27 15.22
CA GLU A 398 -48.54 -3.39 14.27
C GLU A 398 -48.65 -4.80 13.68
N ASP A 399 -47.54 -5.43 13.27
CA ASP A 399 -47.52 -6.79 12.74
C ASP A 399 -48.01 -7.82 13.81
N LEU A 400 -47.62 -7.64 15.09
CA LEU A 400 -48.13 -8.47 16.18
C LEU A 400 -49.66 -8.30 16.41
N ALA A 401 -50.19 -7.08 16.31
CA ALA A 401 -51.63 -6.82 16.41
C ALA A 401 -52.36 -7.43 15.20
N GLU A 402 -51.79 -7.29 13.99
CA GLU A 402 -52.36 -7.88 12.78
C GLU A 402 -52.34 -9.42 12.83
N HIS A 403 -51.22 -10.03 13.28
CA HIS A 403 -51.16 -11.48 13.51
C HIS A 403 -52.29 -11.97 14.44
N SER A 404 -52.49 -11.28 15.57
CA SER A 404 -53.55 -11.64 16.54
C SER A 404 -54.95 -11.53 15.94
N ALA A 405 -55.21 -10.46 15.16
CA ALA A 405 -56.47 -10.27 14.45
C ALA A 405 -56.66 -11.33 13.36
N TRP A 406 -55.57 -11.73 12.64
CA TRP A 406 -55.62 -12.79 11.64
C TRP A 406 -55.94 -14.14 12.25
N GLN A 407 -55.28 -14.52 13.38
CA GLN A 407 -55.61 -15.77 14.10
C GLN A 407 -57.08 -15.80 14.56
N GLN A 408 -57.63 -14.68 15.04
CA GLN A 408 -59.06 -14.58 15.36
C GLN A 408 -59.90 -14.75 14.11
N THR A 409 -59.55 -14.13 12.98
CA THR A 409 -60.27 -14.26 11.70
C THR A 409 -60.31 -15.71 11.23
N LEU A 410 -59.18 -16.44 11.34
CA LEU A 410 -59.11 -17.87 11.00
C LEU A 410 -60.09 -18.70 11.85
N GLN A 411 -60.19 -18.37 13.13
CA GLN A 411 -61.16 -19.05 14.05
C GLN A 411 -62.61 -18.72 13.69
N ASP A 412 -62.92 -17.44 13.53
CA ASP A 412 -64.27 -16.95 13.29
C ASP A 412 -64.84 -17.43 11.95
N LYS A 413 -64.00 -17.54 10.97
CA LYS A 413 -64.33 -18.02 9.62
C LYS A 413 -64.17 -19.53 9.43
N GLY A 414 -63.61 -20.25 10.40
CA GLY A 414 -63.28 -21.68 10.26
C GLY A 414 -62.21 -22.01 9.23
N TRP A 415 -61.25 -21.08 9.05
CA TRP A 415 -60.21 -21.17 8.00
C TRP A 415 -58.86 -21.74 8.50
N GLN A 416 -58.85 -22.39 9.68
CA GLN A 416 -57.59 -22.92 10.24
C GLN A 416 -56.89 -23.96 9.32
N ASN A 417 -57.67 -24.65 8.48
CA ASN A 417 -57.17 -25.63 7.49
C ASN A 417 -57.37 -25.16 6.03
N GLY A 418 -57.51 -23.88 5.81
CA GLY A 418 -57.80 -23.27 4.51
C GLY A 418 -59.30 -22.94 4.32
N VAL A 419 -59.61 -22.27 3.19
CA VAL A 419 -60.99 -21.97 2.80
C VAL A 419 -61.67 -23.18 2.17
N ALA A 420 -62.99 -23.31 2.35
CA ALA A 420 -63.76 -24.42 1.79
C ALA A 420 -63.69 -24.46 0.24
N ALA A 421 -63.79 -25.66 -0.33
CA ALA A 421 -63.95 -25.80 -1.76
C ALA A 421 -65.29 -25.14 -2.20
N GLY A 422 -65.18 -24.12 -3.11
CA GLY A 422 -66.33 -23.32 -3.54
C GLY A 422 -66.59 -22.07 -2.71
N ALA A 423 -65.66 -21.67 -1.81
CA ALA A 423 -65.71 -20.38 -1.17
C ALA A 423 -65.78 -19.21 -2.15
N SER A 424 -66.37 -18.07 -1.74
CA SER A 424 -66.41 -16.88 -2.60
C SER A 424 -64.99 -16.40 -3.02
N GLN A 425 -64.90 -15.76 -4.15
CA GLN A 425 -63.65 -15.13 -4.62
C GLN A 425 -63.08 -14.18 -3.55
N GLN A 426 -63.98 -13.45 -2.84
CA GLN A 426 -63.56 -12.57 -1.74
C GLN A 426 -62.93 -13.38 -0.62
N ASP A 427 -63.54 -14.45 -0.09
CA ASP A 427 -62.96 -15.27 0.97
C ASP A 427 -61.65 -15.95 0.57
N GLN A 428 -61.53 -16.43 -0.70
CA GLN A 428 -60.30 -16.97 -1.20
C GLN A 428 -59.18 -15.93 -1.25
N THR A 429 -59.49 -14.71 -1.67
CA THR A 429 -58.57 -13.59 -1.75
C THR A 429 -58.16 -13.15 -0.33
N ASP A 430 -59.13 -12.96 0.58
CA ASP A 430 -58.85 -12.55 1.95
C ASP A 430 -57.97 -13.56 2.69
N TYR A 431 -58.27 -14.88 2.50
CA TYR A 431 -57.42 -15.92 3.05
C TYR A 431 -55.98 -15.88 2.47
N ALA A 432 -55.86 -15.72 1.18
CA ALA A 432 -54.53 -15.66 0.52
C ALA A 432 -53.73 -14.43 0.99
N VAL A 433 -54.37 -13.27 1.05
CA VAL A 433 -53.73 -12.01 1.51
C VAL A 433 -53.37 -12.10 2.98
N GLY A 434 -54.29 -12.52 3.87
CA GLY A 434 -54.01 -12.67 5.29
C GLY A 434 -52.86 -13.61 5.57
N THR A 435 -52.82 -14.76 4.89
CA THR A 435 -51.74 -15.74 5.02
C THR A 435 -50.43 -15.20 4.49
N ALA A 436 -50.39 -14.50 3.35
CA ALA A 436 -49.18 -13.91 2.79
C ALA A 436 -48.60 -12.85 3.73
N ARG A 437 -49.44 -11.99 4.31
CA ARG A 437 -49.02 -10.96 5.27
C ARG A 437 -48.50 -11.54 6.55
N ASP A 438 -49.20 -12.53 7.12
CA ASP A 438 -48.77 -13.24 8.31
C ASP A 438 -47.42 -13.92 8.13
N THR A 439 -47.21 -14.58 6.98
CA THR A 439 -45.94 -15.18 6.61
C THR A 439 -44.83 -14.12 6.47
N ALA A 440 -45.13 -13.00 5.83
CA ALA A 440 -44.16 -11.91 5.66
C ALA A 440 -43.77 -11.30 7.01
N ALA A 441 -44.72 -11.07 7.91
CA ALA A 441 -44.49 -10.59 9.28
C ALA A 441 -43.61 -11.57 10.09
N ALA A 442 -43.86 -12.88 9.99
CA ALA A 442 -43.08 -13.91 10.68
C ALA A 442 -41.60 -13.96 10.22
N SER A 443 -41.29 -13.56 9.00
CA SER A 443 -39.94 -13.54 8.44
C SER A 443 -39.21 -12.19 8.62
N ARG A 444 -39.90 -11.15 9.09
CA ARG A 444 -39.37 -9.79 9.17
C ARG A 444 -38.42 -9.62 10.36
N VAL A 445 -37.26 -8.99 10.11
CA VAL A 445 -36.33 -8.58 11.15
C VAL A 445 -36.65 -7.17 11.61
N TYR A 446 -36.99 -7.00 12.90
CA TYR A 446 -37.41 -5.72 13.45
C TYR A 446 -36.27 -4.92 14.13
N GLN A 447 -35.05 -5.14 13.66
CA GLN A 447 -33.90 -4.36 14.10
C GLN A 447 -33.11 -3.92 12.86
N GLY A 448 -32.82 -2.64 12.81
CA GLY A 448 -31.88 -2.11 11.81
C GLY A 448 -30.46 -2.52 12.15
N SER A 449 -29.71 -3.02 11.20
CA SER A 449 -28.28 -3.36 11.35
C SER A 449 -27.47 -2.83 10.17
N LEU A 450 -26.19 -2.51 10.41
CA LEU A 450 -25.28 -2.02 9.39
C LEU A 450 -24.22 -3.06 9.09
N ILE A 451 -24.05 -3.36 7.82
CA ILE A 451 -22.93 -4.13 7.31
C ILE A 451 -22.06 -3.18 6.46
N LYS A 452 -20.77 -3.08 6.74
CA LYS A 452 -19.79 -2.42 5.88
C LYS A 452 -18.98 -3.48 5.14
N SER A 453 -19.17 -3.55 3.84
CA SER A 453 -18.45 -4.47 2.95
C SER A 453 -17.71 -3.72 1.84
N GLY A 454 -16.93 -4.46 1.02
CA GLY A 454 -16.06 -3.89 -0.02
C GLY A 454 -14.88 -3.10 0.53
N GLY A 455 -13.90 -2.79 -0.32
CA GLY A 455 -12.60 -2.22 0.07
C GLY A 455 -12.57 -0.70 0.33
N GLY A 456 -13.73 -0.01 0.21
CA GLY A 456 -13.82 1.44 0.40
C GLY A 456 -14.03 1.86 1.85
N GLN A 457 -14.19 3.17 2.06
CA GLN A 457 -14.38 3.79 3.38
C GLN A 457 -15.79 4.34 3.56
N LEU A 458 -16.44 3.99 4.68
CA LEU A 458 -17.65 4.64 5.17
C LEU A 458 -17.34 5.42 6.45
N ILE A 459 -17.79 6.67 6.53
CA ILE A 459 -17.61 7.54 7.69
C ILE A 459 -18.98 7.89 8.26
N LEU A 460 -19.20 7.60 9.55
CA LEU A 460 -20.38 7.94 10.30
C LEU A 460 -20.10 9.11 11.24
N THR A 461 -20.81 10.22 11.07
CA THR A 461 -20.62 11.42 11.90
C THR A 461 -21.86 11.78 12.75
N GLY A 462 -23.00 11.12 12.53
CA GLY A 462 -24.23 11.30 13.30
C GLY A 462 -24.28 10.46 14.58
N ASP A 463 -25.29 10.71 15.40
CA ASP A 463 -25.62 9.92 16.58
C ASP A 463 -26.58 8.78 16.22
N ASN A 464 -26.01 7.59 15.99
CA ASN A 464 -26.73 6.45 15.45
C ASN A 464 -27.30 5.58 16.56
N THR A 465 -28.59 5.36 16.53
CA THR A 465 -29.36 4.70 17.60
C THR A 465 -30.09 3.42 17.15
N TYR A 466 -29.78 2.90 15.97
CA TYR A 466 -30.30 1.61 15.53
C TYR A 466 -29.79 0.47 16.43
N ARG A 467 -30.64 -0.56 16.65
CA ARG A 467 -30.45 -1.57 17.71
C ARG A 467 -29.71 -2.83 17.26
N GLY A 468 -29.73 -3.12 15.97
CA GLY A 468 -29.03 -4.28 15.42
C GLY A 468 -27.50 -4.06 15.38
N ALA A 469 -26.74 -5.11 15.16
CA ALA A 469 -25.29 -5.08 15.16
C ALA A 469 -24.71 -4.25 13.99
N THR A 470 -23.51 -3.72 14.19
CA THR A 470 -22.66 -3.15 13.15
C THR A 470 -21.53 -4.13 12.85
N THR A 471 -21.44 -4.58 11.60
CA THR A 471 -20.44 -5.58 11.17
C THR A 471 -19.55 -4.99 10.07
N VAL A 472 -18.23 -5.08 10.21
CA VAL A 472 -17.25 -4.61 9.22
C VAL A 472 -16.59 -5.84 8.58
N ASN A 473 -16.99 -6.17 7.35
CA ASN A 473 -16.53 -7.33 6.58
C ASN A 473 -15.47 -6.97 5.53
N GLY A 474 -15.15 -5.69 5.38
CA GLY A 474 -14.13 -5.24 4.43
C GLY A 474 -13.99 -3.73 4.39
N GLY A 475 -12.79 -3.26 4.01
CA GLY A 475 -12.46 -1.84 3.96
C GLY A 475 -12.47 -1.16 5.33
N LEU A 476 -12.83 0.11 5.36
CA LEU A 476 -12.74 0.93 6.58
C LEU A 476 -14.11 1.49 6.97
N LEU A 477 -14.54 1.22 8.19
CA LEU A 477 -15.60 1.97 8.87
C LEU A 477 -14.96 2.98 9.83
N THR A 478 -15.26 4.26 9.67
CA THR A 478 -14.79 5.32 10.55
C THR A 478 -15.97 5.89 11.34
N VAL A 479 -15.94 5.79 12.66
CA VAL A 479 -16.99 6.29 13.54
C VAL A 479 -16.47 7.55 14.23
N ASN A 480 -17.03 8.70 13.85
CA ASN A 480 -16.71 10.01 14.46
C ASN A 480 -17.88 10.56 15.32
N GLY A 481 -19.08 10.09 15.07
CA GLY A 481 -20.25 10.31 15.94
C GLY A 481 -20.39 9.21 16.98
N SER A 482 -21.60 8.71 17.18
CA SER A 482 -21.85 7.63 18.12
C SER A 482 -22.63 6.46 17.49
N LEU A 483 -22.39 5.24 18.01
CA LEU A 483 -23.17 4.03 17.76
C LEU A 483 -23.63 3.44 19.08
N THR A 484 -24.94 3.24 19.23
CA THR A 484 -25.48 2.46 20.36
C THR A 484 -25.40 0.96 20.12
N SER A 485 -24.95 0.53 18.95
CA SER A 485 -24.75 -0.88 18.57
C SER A 485 -23.35 -1.36 18.89
N ALA A 486 -23.20 -2.66 19.13
CA ALA A 486 -21.91 -3.33 19.18
C ALA A 486 -21.29 -3.42 17.78
N VAL A 487 -19.98 -3.25 17.69
CA VAL A 487 -19.22 -3.32 16.43
C VAL A 487 -18.38 -4.59 16.39
N THR A 488 -18.56 -5.39 15.34
CA THR A 488 -17.73 -6.57 15.05
C THR A 488 -16.90 -6.30 13.80
N VAL A 489 -15.59 -6.43 13.91
CA VAL A 489 -14.63 -6.27 12.81
C VAL A 489 -14.12 -7.65 12.41
N ASN A 490 -14.43 -8.07 11.20
CA ASN A 490 -14.06 -9.35 10.65
C ASN A 490 -12.80 -9.23 9.75
N ASP A 491 -12.38 -10.34 9.19
CA ASP A 491 -11.25 -10.39 8.26
C ASP A 491 -11.41 -9.36 7.14
N SER A 492 -10.29 -8.71 6.79
CA SER A 492 -10.22 -7.63 5.80
C SER A 492 -11.00 -6.35 6.17
N GLY A 493 -11.68 -6.32 7.31
CA GLY A 493 -12.35 -5.14 7.86
C GLY A 493 -11.43 -4.31 8.74
N SER A 494 -11.66 -3.00 8.75
CA SER A 494 -10.98 -2.05 9.62
C SER A 494 -11.97 -1.11 10.30
N LEU A 495 -11.77 -0.84 11.57
CA LEU A 495 -12.53 0.16 12.34
C LEU A 495 -11.59 1.30 12.75
N GLY A 496 -11.99 2.53 12.47
CA GLY A 496 -11.32 3.75 12.89
C GLY A 496 -12.27 4.81 13.46
N GLY A 497 -11.74 6.00 13.69
CA GLY A 497 -12.48 7.15 14.18
C GLY A 497 -12.29 7.44 15.66
N SER A 498 -12.74 8.65 16.08
CA SER A 498 -12.61 9.16 17.45
C SER A 498 -13.95 9.23 18.19
N GLY A 499 -14.97 8.56 17.66
CA GLY A 499 -16.33 8.56 18.22
C GLY A 499 -16.52 7.60 19.38
N ARG A 500 -17.81 7.26 19.62
CA ARG A 500 -18.24 6.35 20.69
C ARG A 500 -19.02 5.17 20.11
N ILE A 501 -18.72 3.96 20.57
CA ILE A 501 -19.43 2.72 20.22
C ILE A 501 -19.85 1.97 21.47
N ALA A 502 -20.84 1.08 21.37
CA ALA A 502 -21.32 0.35 22.55
C ALA A 502 -20.36 -0.74 23.04
N ALA A 503 -19.87 -1.58 22.15
CA ALA A 503 -18.89 -2.63 22.42
C ALA A 503 -18.07 -2.93 21.16
N LEU A 504 -16.91 -3.57 21.29
CA LEU A 504 -15.98 -3.88 20.20
C LEU A 504 -15.57 -5.35 20.24
N THR A 505 -15.64 -6.01 19.09
CA THR A 505 -15.01 -7.32 18.86
C THR A 505 -14.22 -7.27 17.58
N ALA A 506 -12.91 -7.49 17.67
CA ALA A 506 -12.01 -7.66 16.52
C ALA A 506 -11.72 -9.16 16.36
N ASN A 507 -12.23 -9.76 15.30
CA ASN A 507 -11.99 -11.15 14.94
C ASN A 507 -10.65 -11.31 14.19
N SER A 508 -10.21 -12.55 13.96
CA SER A 508 -9.02 -12.83 13.16
C SER A 508 -9.05 -12.10 11.81
N GLY A 509 -7.94 -11.45 11.45
CA GLY A 509 -7.84 -10.60 10.26
C GLY A 509 -8.44 -9.20 10.40
N GLY A 510 -9.26 -8.95 11.43
CA GLY A 510 -9.84 -7.64 11.72
C GLY A 510 -8.81 -6.65 12.27
N ARG A 511 -8.93 -5.38 11.88
CA ARG A 511 -8.03 -4.29 12.27
C ARG A 511 -8.77 -3.18 13.01
N VAL A 512 -8.26 -2.74 14.13
CA VAL A 512 -8.77 -1.58 14.88
C VAL A 512 -7.69 -0.50 14.89
N ALA A 513 -8.03 0.69 14.38
CA ALA A 513 -7.12 1.85 14.26
C ALA A 513 -7.85 3.11 14.77
N PRO A 514 -7.81 3.41 16.06
CA PRO A 514 -8.47 4.59 16.61
C PRO A 514 -8.02 5.88 15.95
N GLY A 515 -8.88 6.90 15.95
CA GLY A 515 -8.55 8.19 15.35
C GLY A 515 -8.87 8.30 13.86
N ASN A 516 -8.65 9.50 13.35
CA ASN A 516 -8.59 9.83 11.90
C ASN A 516 -7.13 10.15 11.48
N SER A 517 -6.29 10.21 12.41
CA SER A 517 -4.89 10.33 12.69
C SER A 517 -4.79 9.92 14.16
N ILE A 518 -3.88 10.43 14.96
CA ILE A 518 -3.87 10.11 16.40
C ILE A 518 -5.20 10.52 17.07
N GLY A 519 -5.83 9.59 17.78
CA GLY A 519 -7.11 9.83 18.43
C GLY A 519 -7.53 8.77 19.43
N THR A 520 -8.70 8.99 20.06
CA THR A 520 -9.26 8.07 21.05
C THR A 520 -10.58 7.51 20.58
N LEU A 521 -10.67 6.19 20.49
CA LEU A 521 -11.94 5.48 20.31
C LEU A 521 -12.54 5.14 21.67
N ASN A 522 -13.77 5.63 21.92
CA ASN A 522 -14.48 5.37 23.17
C ASN A 522 -15.42 4.17 23.01
N VAL A 523 -15.29 3.17 23.88
CA VAL A 523 -16.13 1.98 23.92
C VAL A 523 -16.91 1.97 25.23
N ALA A 524 -18.24 2.01 25.20
CA ALA A 524 -19.05 2.11 26.40
C ALA A 524 -18.98 0.83 27.27
N GLY A 525 -18.90 -0.32 26.65
CA GLY A 525 -18.83 -1.66 27.26
C GLY A 525 -17.49 -2.33 27.02
N ASP A 526 -17.54 -3.61 26.64
CA ASP A 526 -16.37 -4.49 26.54
C ASP A 526 -15.64 -4.34 25.20
N VAL A 527 -14.35 -4.63 25.23
CA VAL A 527 -13.45 -4.74 24.07
C VAL A 527 -12.89 -6.16 24.00
N ASN A 528 -12.98 -6.80 22.84
CA ASN A 528 -12.44 -8.13 22.61
C ASN A 528 -11.52 -8.13 21.39
N PHE A 529 -10.27 -8.53 21.57
CA PHE A 529 -9.30 -8.80 20.52
C PHE A 529 -9.04 -10.30 20.40
N ALA A 530 -9.57 -10.94 19.38
CA ALA A 530 -9.36 -12.35 19.09
C ALA A 530 -7.95 -12.64 18.55
N PRO A 531 -7.46 -13.88 18.60
CA PRO A 531 -6.19 -14.27 17.97
C PRO A 531 -6.18 -13.91 16.48
N GLY A 532 -5.06 -13.35 16.00
CA GLY A 532 -4.91 -12.92 14.61
C GLY A 532 -5.57 -11.58 14.27
N SER A 533 -6.20 -10.89 15.22
CA SER A 533 -6.62 -9.50 15.05
C SER A 533 -5.46 -8.52 15.25
N THR A 534 -5.63 -7.29 14.77
CA THR A 534 -4.60 -6.25 14.85
C THR A 534 -5.14 -5.00 15.53
N TYR A 535 -4.44 -4.56 16.55
CA TYR A 535 -4.58 -3.21 17.12
C TYR A 535 -3.51 -2.30 16.51
N ALA A 536 -3.91 -1.41 15.63
CA ALA A 536 -3.01 -0.46 14.99
C ALA A 536 -2.94 0.82 15.83
N VAL A 537 -1.73 1.24 16.14
CA VAL A 537 -1.46 2.41 16.99
C VAL A 537 -0.56 3.37 16.23
N GLU A 538 -1.08 4.55 15.94
CA GLU A 538 -0.27 5.66 15.44
C GLU A 538 0.40 6.39 16.60
N LEU A 539 1.65 6.78 16.39
CA LEU A 539 2.51 7.44 17.38
C LEU A 539 3.02 8.80 16.87
N SER A 540 3.13 9.74 17.79
CA SER A 540 3.93 10.96 17.63
C SER A 540 4.91 11.09 18.81
N PRO A 541 5.85 12.03 18.81
CA PRO A 541 6.73 12.22 19.97
C PRO A 541 6.02 12.49 21.30
N THR A 542 4.73 12.87 21.27
CA THR A 542 4.01 13.31 22.48
C THR A 542 2.67 12.62 22.71
N SER A 543 2.15 11.85 21.74
CA SER A 543 0.82 11.25 21.82
C SER A 543 0.73 9.97 20.99
N SER A 544 -0.30 9.16 21.26
CA SER A 544 -0.61 7.92 20.54
C SER A 544 -2.10 7.75 20.35
N ASP A 545 -2.47 6.86 19.45
CA ASP A 545 -3.81 6.27 19.41
C ASP A 545 -4.14 5.57 20.71
N ARG A 546 -5.44 5.59 21.06
CA ARG A 546 -5.90 5.03 22.32
C ARG A 546 -7.31 4.47 22.23
N ILE A 547 -7.58 3.39 22.96
CA ILE A 547 -8.92 2.89 23.25
C ILE A 547 -9.24 3.13 24.72
N VAL A 548 -10.45 3.67 24.98
CA VAL A 548 -10.99 3.82 26.35
C VAL A 548 -12.27 3.03 26.45
N ALA A 549 -12.25 1.95 27.22
CA ALA A 549 -13.36 1.03 27.44
C ALA A 549 -13.99 1.24 28.83
N GLY A 550 -15.33 1.29 28.89
CA GLY A 550 -16.09 1.30 30.14
C GLY A 550 -16.22 -0.08 30.79
N GLY A 551 -16.11 -1.14 29.98
CA GLY A 551 -16.14 -2.54 30.40
C GLY A 551 -14.76 -3.17 30.49
N THR A 552 -14.69 -4.48 30.31
CA THR A 552 -13.47 -5.30 30.32
C THR A 552 -12.82 -5.32 28.94
N ALA A 553 -11.48 -5.29 28.88
CA ALA A 553 -10.73 -5.59 27.67
C ALA A 553 -10.15 -7.01 27.73
N THR A 554 -10.65 -7.89 26.85
CA THR A 554 -10.17 -9.26 26.71
C THR A 554 -9.25 -9.35 25.48
N ILE A 555 -7.99 -9.79 25.67
CA ILE A 555 -6.96 -9.85 24.64
C ILE A 555 -6.41 -11.26 24.53
N SER A 556 -6.59 -11.88 23.38
CA SER A 556 -6.26 -13.29 23.17
C SER A 556 -5.11 -13.44 22.15
N GLY A 557 -3.95 -12.82 22.41
CA GLY A 557 -2.77 -12.96 21.55
C GLY A 557 -2.84 -12.19 20.23
N ALA A 558 -3.61 -11.11 20.16
CA ALA A 558 -3.65 -10.18 19.04
C ALA A 558 -2.31 -9.45 18.84
N THR A 559 -2.13 -8.80 17.70
CA THR A 559 -0.90 -8.05 17.38
C THR A 559 -1.12 -6.54 17.55
N VAL A 560 -0.20 -5.85 18.20
CA VAL A 560 -0.10 -4.39 18.15
C VAL A 560 0.80 -4.01 16.98
N SER A 561 0.33 -3.15 16.09
CA SER A 561 1.13 -2.64 14.96
C SER A 561 1.36 -1.13 15.12
N LEU A 562 2.62 -0.72 15.07
CA LEU A 562 3.03 0.66 15.32
C LEU A 562 3.39 1.38 14.02
N SER A 563 2.91 2.60 13.85
CA SER A 563 3.25 3.51 12.76
C SER A 563 3.41 4.93 13.28
N LEU A 564 4.10 5.79 12.52
CA LEU A 564 4.03 7.23 12.80
C LEU A 564 2.69 7.79 12.36
N GLU A 565 2.32 8.90 12.96
CA GLU A 565 1.16 9.69 12.60
C GLU A 565 1.12 9.98 11.10
N ASN A 566 -0.03 9.65 10.47
CA ASN A 566 -0.26 9.79 9.02
C ASN A 566 0.65 8.93 8.12
N SER A 567 1.37 7.95 8.67
CA SER A 567 2.17 7.00 7.89
C SER A 567 1.38 5.71 7.60
N PRO A 568 1.32 5.26 6.34
CA PRO A 568 0.66 4.00 5.99
C PRO A 568 1.53 2.77 6.29
N THR A 569 2.78 2.97 6.70
CA THR A 569 3.77 1.90 6.94
C THR A 569 4.09 1.76 8.42
N LEU A 570 4.53 0.56 8.81
CA LEU A 570 5.08 0.35 10.14
C LEU A 570 6.29 1.27 10.37
N LEU A 571 6.56 1.61 11.65
CA LEU A 571 7.73 2.41 12.03
C LEU A 571 8.99 1.85 11.38
N SER A 572 9.75 2.69 10.70
CA SER A 572 11.12 2.38 10.29
C SER A 572 12.07 2.38 11.49
N THR A 573 13.27 1.84 11.33
CA THR A 573 14.29 1.85 12.38
C THR A 573 14.65 3.27 12.83
N THR A 574 14.69 4.24 11.90
CA THR A 574 14.98 5.66 12.20
C THR A 574 13.84 6.29 13.00
N GLU A 575 12.59 6.03 12.62
CA GLU A 575 11.42 6.52 13.34
C GLU A 575 11.34 5.93 14.75
N ALA A 576 11.53 4.60 14.89
CA ALA A 576 11.57 3.93 16.19
C ALA A 576 12.67 4.50 17.09
N GLN A 577 13.87 4.77 16.52
CA GLN A 577 14.96 5.42 17.25
C GLN A 577 14.57 6.82 17.75
N SER A 578 13.84 7.59 16.96
CA SER A 578 13.41 8.95 17.37
C SER A 578 12.41 8.93 18.54
N LEU A 579 11.78 7.80 18.78
CA LEU A 579 10.80 7.59 19.86
C LEU A 579 11.39 6.84 21.08
N LEU A 580 12.68 6.53 21.07
CA LEU A 580 13.32 5.81 22.19
C LEU A 580 13.07 6.49 23.54
N GLY A 581 12.67 5.69 24.53
CA GLY A 581 12.35 6.12 25.89
C GLY A 581 11.00 6.82 26.03
N ARG A 582 10.13 6.79 24.98
CA ARG A 582 8.77 7.29 25.03
C ARG A 582 7.83 6.21 25.54
N GLN A 583 6.83 6.66 26.31
CA GLN A 583 5.79 5.84 26.92
C GLN A 583 4.42 6.35 26.49
N TYR A 584 3.51 5.44 26.14
CA TYR A 584 2.18 5.76 25.62
C TYR A 584 1.11 4.88 26.23
N ASP A 585 0.06 5.51 26.78
CA ASP A 585 -1.14 4.78 27.21
C ASP A 585 -1.99 4.43 26.00
N ILE A 586 -1.95 3.20 25.53
CA ILE A 586 -2.65 2.78 24.31
C ILE A 586 -4.04 2.17 24.56
N LEU A 587 -4.30 1.61 25.75
CA LEU A 587 -5.60 1.04 26.11
C LEU A 587 -5.88 1.25 27.58
N GLN A 588 -7.13 1.70 27.90
CA GLN A 588 -7.67 1.73 29.25
C GLN A 588 -9.00 1.00 29.29
N ALA A 589 -9.26 0.22 30.32
CA ALA A 589 -10.50 -0.53 30.53
C ALA A 589 -10.95 -0.46 31.99
N ALA A 590 -12.09 0.16 32.26
CA ALA A 590 -12.58 0.33 33.63
C ALA A 590 -12.91 -1.00 34.33
N GLY A 591 -13.35 -2.00 33.56
CA GLY A 591 -13.60 -3.38 34.03
C GLY A 591 -12.36 -4.26 34.13
N GLY A 592 -11.17 -3.73 33.82
CA GLY A 592 -9.89 -4.44 33.88
C GLY A 592 -9.45 -5.05 32.55
N ILE A 593 -8.18 -5.50 32.53
CA ILE A 593 -7.53 -6.14 31.39
C ILE A 593 -7.44 -7.64 31.64
N GLN A 594 -7.81 -8.45 30.65
CA GLN A 594 -7.68 -9.91 30.67
C GLN A 594 -6.88 -10.40 29.45
N GLY A 595 -5.84 -11.21 29.69
CA GLY A 595 -4.96 -11.71 28.65
C GLY A 595 -3.92 -10.69 28.21
N GLN A 596 -3.24 -10.98 27.07
CA GLN A 596 -2.14 -10.17 26.57
C GLN A 596 -2.09 -10.18 25.04
N PHE A 597 -1.50 -9.14 24.45
CA PHE A 597 -1.11 -9.14 23.05
C PHE A 597 0.02 -10.14 22.80
N GLY A 598 0.01 -10.79 21.65
CA GLY A 598 1.01 -11.81 21.29
C GLY A 598 2.29 -11.22 20.70
N ALA A 599 2.19 -10.04 20.09
CA ALA A 599 3.32 -9.38 19.46
C ALA A 599 3.12 -7.87 19.37
N VAL A 600 4.23 -7.15 19.34
CA VAL A 600 4.30 -5.73 18.95
C VAL A 600 5.16 -5.63 17.69
N LEU A 601 4.68 -4.97 16.64
CA LEU A 601 5.37 -4.81 15.36
C LEU A 601 5.54 -3.32 15.02
N PRO A 602 6.69 -2.90 14.47
CA PRO A 602 7.85 -3.71 14.18
C PRO A 602 8.65 -4.05 15.43
N ASN A 603 9.35 -5.19 15.41
CA ASN A 603 10.33 -5.56 16.41
C ASN A 603 11.68 -5.72 15.70
N TYR A 604 12.51 -4.70 15.77
CA TYR A 604 13.81 -4.68 15.12
C TYR A 604 14.88 -5.36 15.98
N LEU A 605 16.04 -5.57 15.39
CA LEU A 605 17.13 -6.28 16.01
C LEU A 605 17.54 -5.68 17.38
N PHE A 606 17.53 -4.35 17.48
CA PHE A 606 18.02 -3.63 18.67
C PHE A 606 17.01 -2.66 19.30
N ILE A 607 15.89 -2.37 18.59
CA ILE A 607 14.85 -1.45 19.05
C ILE A 607 13.51 -2.14 18.89
N GLY A 608 12.68 -2.06 19.91
CA GLY A 608 11.33 -2.63 19.88
C GLY A 608 10.35 -1.89 20.74
N GLY A 609 9.08 -2.25 20.60
CA GLY A 609 8.01 -1.88 21.52
C GLY A 609 7.81 -2.98 22.56
N SER A 610 7.72 -2.62 23.83
CA SER A 610 7.29 -3.50 24.91
C SER A 610 5.97 -3.00 25.52
N LEU A 611 5.19 -3.90 26.13
CA LEU A 611 3.90 -3.59 26.71
C LEU A 611 3.91 -3.87 28.20
N ASP A 612 3.61 -2.83 28.99
CA ASP A 612 3.37 -2.94 30.42
C ASP A 612 1.87 -3.05 30.71
N TYR A 613 1.48 -4.02 31.49
CA TYR A 613 0.10 -4.35 31.83
C TYR A 613 -0.22 -3.98 33.28
N ALA A 614 -0.98 -2.90 33.48
CA ALA A 614 -1.63 -2.60 34.73
C ALA A 614 -3.03 -3.26 34.80
N ALA A 615 -3.64 -3.26 35.98
CA ALA A 615 -4.97 -3.83 36.17
C ALA A 615 -6.03 -3.27 35.19
N ASN A 616 -5.91 -1.98 34.86
CA ASN A 616 -6.90 -1.26 34.06
C ASN A 616 -6.30 -0.54 32.84
N GLY A 617 -5.03 -0.79 32.50
CA GLY A 617 -4.37 -0.09 31.40
C GLY A 617 -3.22 -0.87 30.77
N ILE A 618 -2.92 -0.55 29.53
CA ILE A 618 -1.76 -1.05 28.80
C ILE A 618 -0.95 0.16 28.35
N GLN A 619 0.32 0.19 28.76
CA GLN A 619 1.30 1.17 28.33
C GLN A 619 2.24 0.54 27.30
N LEU A 620 2.56 1.27 26.27
CA LEU A 620 3.55 0.93 25.25
C LEU A 620 4.83 1.72 25.52
N ASP A 621 5.95 1.04 25.65
CA ASP A 621 7.27 1.61 25.75
C ASP A 621 8.06 1.36 24.46
N ILE A 622 8.73 2.40 23.95
CA ILE A 622 9.68 2.24 22.83
C ILE A 622 11.08 2.23 23.39
N GLU A 623 11.75 1.10 23.34
CA GLU A 623 13.00 0.90 24.06
C GLU A 623 14.08 0.17 23.27
N ARG A 624 15.33 0.29 23.76
CA ARG A 624 16.45 -0.56 23.37
C ARG A 624 16.22 -1.94 23.97
N ASN A 625 16.07 -2.96 23.10
CA ASN A 625 15.89 -4.33 23.58
C ASN A 625 17.19 -4.93 24.16
N ALA A 626 17.13 -6.10 24.78
CA ALA A 626 18.25 -6.76 25.45
C ALA A 626 19.33 -7.33 24.52
N THR A 627 19.14 -7.28 23.19
CA THR A 627 20.10 -7.81 22.22
C THR A 627 21.35 -6.93 22.17
N THR A 628 22.50 -7.41 22.64
CA THR A 628 23.77 -6.69 22.55
C THR A 628 24.33 -6.74 21.15
N PHE A 629 25.10 -5.72 20.73
CA PHE A 629 25.76 -5.72 19.43
C PHE A 629 26.68 -6.94 19.26
N ALA A 630 27.45 -7.25 20.28
CA ALA A 630 28.39 -8.37 20.29
C ALA A 630 27.71 -9.74 20.10
N SER A 631 26.49 -9.93 20.60
CA SER A 631 25.77 -11.19 20.46
C SER A 631 25.37 -11.53 19.02
N VAL A 632 25.36 -10.53 18.14
CA VAL A 632 25.01 -10.65 16.71
C VAL A 632 26.24 -10.94 15.85
N GLY A 633 27.44 -10.62 16.32
CA GLY A 633 28.69 -10.85 15.59
C GLY A 633 29.00 -12.33 15.39
N GLN A 634 29.31 -12.75 14.18
CA GLN A 634 29.65 -14.13 13.82
C GLN A 634 31.15 -14.43 14.00
N THR A 635 32.03 -13.48 13.58
CA THR A 635 33.46 -13.66 13.67
C THR A 635 34.05 -13.01 14.94
N PRO A 636 35.23 -13.39 15.39
CA PRO A 636 35.93 -12.73 16.50
C PRO A 636 36.07 -11.21 16.28
N ASN A 637 36.47 -10.78 15.06
CA ASN A 637 36.57 -9.37 14.69
C ASN A 637 35.23 -8.62 14.84
N GLN A 638 34.15 -9.25 14.35
CA GLN A 638 32.81 -8.67 14.46
C GLN A 638 32.37 -8.51 15.92
N ARG A 639 32.60 -9.51 16.76
CA ARG A 639 32.25 -9.45 18.18
C ARG A 639 33.09 -8.39 18.93
N SER A 640 34.40 -8.33 18.62
CA SER A 640 35.30 -7.37 19.25
C SER A 640 34.92 -5.92 18.94
N VAL A 641 34.73 -5.58 17.65
CA VAL A 641 34.32 -4.22 17.27
C VAL A 641 32.91 -3.88 17.74
N ALA A 642 31.97 -4.86 17.71
CA ALA A 642 30.62 -4.68 18.19
C ALA A 642 30.59 -4.33 19.69
N ALA A 643 31.37 -5.02 20.52
CA ALA A 643 31.54 -4.69 21.93
C ALA A 643 32.15 -3.30 22.13
N ALA A 644 33.12 -2.92 21.29
CA ALA A 644 33.70 -1.59 21.36
C ALA A 644 32.70 -0.48 20.99
N VAL A 645 31.84 -0.71 19.99
CA VAL A 645 30.75 0.22 19.63
C VAL A 645 29.70 0.28 20.73
N GLU A 646 29.33 -0.84 21.35
CA GLU A 646 28.43 -0.85 22.51
C GLU A 646 28.96 0.06 23.62
N GLY A 647 30.29 0.03 23.83
CA GLY A 647 30.97 0.87 24.82
C GLY A 647 31.03 2.38 24.50
N LEU A 648 30.76 2.76 23.22
CA LEU A 648 30.63 4.19 22.87
C LEU A 648 29.34 4.79 23.42
N GLY A 649 28.26 4.00 23.52
CA GLY A 649 26.99 4.40 24.09
C GLY A 649 26.18 5.41 23.25
N ALA A 650 25.01 5.76 23.78
CA ALA A 650 24.10 6.72 23.16
C ALA A 650 24.77 8.09 22.97
N GLY A 651 24.46 8.73 21.84
CA GLY A 651 25.06 10.00 21.41
C GLY A 651 26.28 9.84 20.49
N SER A 652 26.85 8.63 20.37
CA SER A 652 27.84 8.34 19.33
C SER A 652 27.14 8.03 18.01
N SER A 653 27.50 8.71 16.94
CA SER A 653 26.88 8.45 15.63
C SER A 653 27.12 7.03 15.11
N VAL A 654 28.23 6.38 15.51
CA VAL A 654 28.50 4.97 15.18
C VAL A 654 27.53 4.06 15.95
N TYR A 655 27.33 4.29 17.23
CA TYR A 655 26.36 3.55 18.04
C TYR A 655 24.94 3.73 17.51
N GLU A 656 24.54 4.97 17.24
CA GLU A 656 23.18 5.31 16.76
C GLU A 656 22.90 4.69 15.38
N SER A 657 23.91 4.64 14.50
CA SER A 657 23.74 4.02 13.17
C SER A 657 23.53 2.50 13.26
N LEU A 658 24.20 1.84 14.20
CA LEU A 658 24.03 0.40 14.42
C LEU A 658 22.70 0.04 15.07
N LEU A 659 22.16 0.90 15.92
CA LEU A 659 20.81 0.73 16.45
C LEU A 659 19.75 0.62 15.36
N ARG A 660 19.97 1.29 14.21
CA ARG A 660 19.07 1.27 13.04
C ARG A 660 19.24 0.06 12.16
N SER A 661 20.11 -0.90 12.51
CA SER A 661 20.25 -2.13 11.71
C SER A 661 18.93 -2.92 11.71
N PRO A 662 18.32 -3.17 10.55
CA PRO A 662 17.01 -3.84 10.50
C PRO A 662 17.10 -5.32 10.86
N ASP A 663 18.24 -5.95 10.59
CA ASP A 663 18.48 -7.38 10.79
C ASP A 663 19.94 -7.69 11.12
N ALA A 664 20.22 -8.94 11.49
CA ALA A 664 21.54 -9.40 11.87
C ALA A 664 22.58 -9.30 10.74
N SER A 665 22.17 -9.54 9.47
CA SER A 665 23.09 -9.48 8.33
C SER A 665 23.61 -8.06 8.11
N SER A 666 22.72 -7.07 8.20
CA SER A 666 23.08 -5.65 8.10
C SER A 666 24.02 -5.20 9.20
N ALA A 667 23.78 -5.63 10.44
CA ALA A 667 24.66 -5.33 11.57
C ALA A 667 26.04 -6.00 11.39
N GLN A 668 26.12 -7.24 10.96
CA GLN A 668 27.35 -7.99 10.68
C GLN A 668 28.20 -7.33 9.58
N GLN A 669 27.56 -6.86 8.50
CA GLN A 669 28.25 -6.10 7.45
C GLN A 669 28.84 -4.80 8.00
N ALA A 670 28.10 -4.09 8.86
CA ALA A 670 28.60 -2.89 9.51
C ALA A 670 29.82 -3.21 10.41
N PHE A 671 29.76 -4.28 11.21
CA PHE A 671 30.87 -4.70 12.04
C PHE A 671 32.11 -5.05 11.22
N GLN A 672 31.94 -5.76 10.09
CA GLN A 672 33.04 -6.09 9.20
C GLN A 672 33.76 -4.85 8.65
N GLN A 673 32.99 -3.85 8.25
CA GLN A 673 33.58 -2.58 7.75
C GLN A 673 34.22 -1.72 8.86
N LEU A 674 33.67 -1.77 10.06
CA LEU A 674 34.18 -1.05 11.22
C LEU A 674 35.42 -1.69 11.85
N SER A 675 35.66 -2.98 11.62
CA SER A 675 36.71 -3.77 12.32
C SER A 675 38.12 -3.20 12.16
N GLY A 676 38.46 -2.63 11.00
CA GLY A 676 39.84 -2.15 10.74
C GLY A 676 40.84 -3.26 10.39
N GLU A 677 40.39 -4.40 9.90
CA GLU A 677 41.16 -5.59 9.57
C GLU A 677 42.32 -5.34 8.56
N ILE A 678 42.26 -4.23 7.82
CA ILE A 678 43.34 -3.84 6.89
C ILE A 678 44.67 -3.59 7.62
N TYR A 679 44.69 -3.18 8.89
CA TYR A 679 45.90 -2.83 9.63
C TYR A 679 46.76 -4.06 9.92
N PRO A 680 46.24 -5.14 10.55
CA PRO A 680 47.02 -6.36 10.70
C PRO A 680 47.33 -7.03 9.36
N ALA A 681 46.49 -6.92 8.33
CA ALA A 681 46.80 -7.39 6.98
C ALA A 681 47.98 -6.63 6.34
N LEU A 682 48.08 -5.31 6.56
CA LEU A 682 49.25 -4.51 6.12
C LEU A 682 50.52 -4.99 6.77
N SER A 683 50.54 -5.31 8.06
CA SER A 683 51.71 -5.86 8.75
C SER A 683 52.16 -7.20 8.17
N SER A 684 51.20 -8.09 7.85
CA SER A 684 51.49 -9.38 7.22
C SER A 684 52.08 -9.18 5.80
N MET A 685 51.55 -8.24 5.02
CA MET A 685 52.09 -7.91 3.69
C MET A 685 53.53 -7.41 3.78
N LEU A 686 53.86 -6.49 4.73
CA LEU A 686 55.20 -5.94 4.86
C LEU A 686 56.25 -7.00 5.23
N ILE A 687 55.87 -7.97 6.07
CA ILE A 687 56.74 -9.13 6.40
C ILE A 687 56.98 -9.98 5.14
N ASN A 688 55.92 -10.29 4.36
CA ASN A 688 56.05 -11.03 3.11
C ASN A 688 56.88 -10.28 2.04
N ASP A 689 56.67 -8.97 1.89
CA ASP A 689 57.40 -8.13 0.94
C ASP A 689 58.93 -8.07 1.24
N SER A 690 59.31 -8.20 2.52
CA SER A 690 60.73 -8.21 2.93
C SER A 690 61.55 -9.32 2.24
N ARG A 691 60.89 -10.37 1.76
CA ARG A 691 61.50 -11.47 1.01
C ARG A 691 62.14 -11.00 -0.31
N GLN A 692 61.55 -10.02 -1.00
CA GLN A 692 62.04 -9.55 -2.31
C GLN A 692 63.50 -9.08 -2.28
N LEU A 693 63.87 -8.43 -1.19
CA LEU A 693 65.28 -8.00 -0.99
C LEU A 693 66.17 -9.20 -0.68
N ARG A 694 65.73 -10.14 0.18
CA ARG A 694 66.55 -11.35 0.48
C ARG A 694 66.77 -12.18 -0.74
N ASP A 695 65.72 -12.42 -1.54
CA ASP A 695 65.82 -13.20 -2.78
C ASP A 695 66.78 -12.51 -3.78
N ALA A 696 66.70 -11.18 -3.96
CA ALA A 696 67.61 -10.44 -4.82
C ALA A 696 69.08 -10.53 -4.40
N VAL A 697 69.39 -10.44 -3.10
CA VAL A 697 70.73 -10.61 -2.55
C VAL A 697 71.24 -12.07 -2.71
N GLY A 698 70.33 -13.05 -2.42
CA GLY A 698 70.64 -14.49 -2.60
C GLY A 698 71.02 -14.79 -4.05
N GLU A 699 70.18 -14.43 -4.99
CA GLU A 699 70.39 -14.59 -6.42
C GLU A 699 71.71 -13.94 -6.84
N ARG A 700 71.97 -12.70 -6.36
CA ARG A 700 73.17 -11.99 -6.63
C ARG A 700 74.41 -12.76 -6.21
N LEU A 701 74.45 -13.31 -5.00
CA LEU A 701 75.54 -14.07 -4.44
C LEU A 701 75.77 -15.43 -5.14
N HIS A 702 74.76 -15.96 -5.82
CA HIS A 702 74.84 -17.18 -6.58
C HIS A 702 75.40 -16.96 -8.00
N ASP A 703 75.30 -15.78 -8.58
CA ASP A 703 75.63 -15.47 -9.96
C ASP A 703 77.12 -15.12 -10.17
N THR A 704 77.92 -15.00 -9.08
CA THR A 704 79.32 -14.42 -9.22
C THR A 704 80.37 -15.33 -8.66
N THR A 705 81.57 -15.27 -9.37
CA THR A 705 82.86 -15.71 -8.86
C THR A 705 83.56 -14.54 -8.14
N ALA A 706 84.41 -14.86 -7.11
CA ALA A 706 84.81 -13.90 -6.07
C ALA A 706 85.83 -12.87 -6.50
N ALA A 707 86.35 -12.84 -7.77
CA ALA A 707 87.57 -12.20 -8.10
C ALA A 707 87.50 -10.67 -8.52
N GLN A 708 86.30 -10.02 -8.65
CA GLN A 708 86.20 -8.64 -9.18
C GLN A 708 85.07 -7.82 -8.59
N SER A 709 85.13 -6.49 -8.70
CA SER A 709 84.10 -5.60 -8.33
C SER A 709 82.94 -5.58 -9.38
N ASN A 710 81.68 -5.53 -8.90
CA ASN A 710 80.49 -5.59 -9.76
C ASN A 710 79.46 -4.59 -9.33
N GLY A 711 78.75 -4.03 -10.31
CA GLY A 711 77.52 -3.35 -10.10
C GLY A 711 76.34 -4.22 -10.55
N TRP A 712 75.21 -4.08 -9.93
CA TRP A 712 73.99 -4.74 -10.38
C TRP A 712 72.75 -3.90 -10.14
N VAL A 713 71.74 -4.08 -10.98
CA VAL A 713 70.41 -3.48 -10.85
C VAL A 713 69.43 -4.55 -11.13
N LYS A 714 68.39 -4.64 -10.30
CA LYS A 714 67.24 -5.56 -10.44
C LYS A 714 65.88 -4.81 -10.37
N ALA A 715 65.13 -4.91 -11.46
CA ALA A 715 63.72 -4.58 -11.47
C ALA A 715 62.92 -5.82 -11.01
N LEU A 716 61.99 -5.61 -10.09
CA LEU A 716 61.16 -6.68 -9.52
C LEU A 716 59.69 -6.30 -9.57
N GLY A 717 58.84 -7.29 -9.72
CA GLY A 717 57.39 -7.18 -9.57
C GLY A 717 56.83 -8.47 -9.03
N ALA A 718 55.92 -8.36 -8.04
CA ALA A 718 55.26 -9.54 -7.51
C ALA A 718 53.81 -9.22 -7.23
N TRP A 719 52.97 -10.24 -7.23
CA TRP A 719 51.54 -10.18 -6.86
C TRP A 719 51.19 -11.39 -6.06
N GLY A 720 50.20 -11.20 -5.18
CA GLY A 720 49.76 -12.26 -4.29
C GLY A 720 48.26 -12.19 -3.96
N THR A 721 47.73 -13.33 -3.59
CA THR A 721 46.39 -13.50 -3.06
C THR A 721 46.45 -14.26 -1.77
N THR A 722 45.73 -13.76 -0.74
CA THR A 722 45.50 -14.44 0.50
C THR A 722 44.00 -14.70 0.59
N ASP A 723 43.61 -15.98 0.65
CA ASP A 723 42.21 -16.37 0.68
C ASP A 723 41.57 -16.05 2.04
N SER A 724 40.28 -15.75 2.03
CA SER A 724 39.51 -15.55 3.27
C SER A 724 39.43 -16.83 4.10
N SER A 725 39.37 -16.67 5.42
CA SER A 725 39.02 -17.73 6.37
C SER A 725 37.57 -17.61 6.82
N HIS A 726 37.16 -18.47 7.72
CA HIS A 726 35.88 -18.30 8.43
C HIS A 726 35.84 -16.98 9.23
N ASP A 727 36.97 -16.56 9.79
CA ASP A 727 37.06 -15.48 10.76
C ASP A 727 37.62 -14.17 10.21
N THR A 728 38.36 -14.23 9.08
CA THR A 728 39.11 -13.10 8.51
C THR A 728 38.87 -12.94 7.01
N ALA A 729 38.88 -11.71 6.51
CA ALA A 729 38.75 -11.38 5.10
C ALA A 729 40.04 -11.71 4.34
N GLY A 730 39.90 -12.16 3.09
CA GLY A 730 41.02 -12.30 2.18
C GLY A 730 41.48 -10.96 1.62
N TYR A 731 42.67 -10.93 1.03
CA TYR A 731 43.22 -9.72 0.39
C TYR A 731 44.11 -10.04 -0.77
N ASN A 732 44.31 -9.05 -1.66
CA ASN A 732 45.24 -9.09 -2.76
C ASN A 732 46.42 -8.11 -2.53
N THR A 733 47.59 -8.48 -2.92
CA THR A 733 48.80 -7.64 -2.82
C THR A 733 49.52 -7.54 -4.17
N SER A 734 50.25 -6.45 -4.35
CA SER A 734 51.22 -6.33 -5.42
C SER A 734 52.39 -5.44 -4.98
N ILE A 735 53.60 -5.73 -5.50
CA ILE A 735 54.80 -4.95 -5.29
C ILE A 735 55.52 -4.78 -6.61
N GLY A 736 56.05 -3.58 -6.84
CA GLY A 736 56.98 -3.32 -7.95
C GLY A 736 58.09 -2.43 -7.47
N GLY A 737 59.34 -2.69 -7.93
CA GLY A 737 60.46 -1.93 -7.42
C GLY A 737 61.78 -2.06 -8.22
N LEU A 738 62.77 -1.28 -7.80
CA LEU A 738 64.11 -1.29 -8.33
C LEU A 738 65.13 -1.41 -7.17
N LEU A 739 65.97 -2.42 -7.22
CA LEU A 739 67.08 -2.61 -6.33
C LEU A 739 68.38 -2.42 -7.10
N ALA A 740 69.34 -1.80 -6.47
CA ALA A 740 70.72 -1.63 -7.04
C ALA A 740 71.74 -1.92 -5.98
N GLY A 741 72.85 -2.50 -6.36
CA GLY A 741 73.93 -2.78 -5.43
C GLY A 741 75.31 -2.81 -6.07
N VAL A 742 76.29 -2.73 -5.20
CA VAL A 742 77.70 -2.89 -5.57
C VAL A 742 78.33 -3.88 -4.62
N ASP A 743 79.14 -4.71 -5.12
CA ASP A 743 79.96 -5.68 -4.35
C ASP A 743 81.35 -5.92 -4.89
N GLY A 744 82.21 -6.32 -4.01
CA GLY A 744 83.60 -6.57 -4.33
C GLY A 744 84.17 -7.70 -3.51
N ALA A 745 85.30 -8.23 -4.01
CA ALA A 745 86.07 -9.26 -3.33
C ALA A 745 86.84 -8.66 -2.13
N LEU A 746 86.66 -9.29 -0.97
CA LEU A 746 87.42 -9.01 0.23
C LEU A 746 88.67 -9.90 0.24
N ASP A 747 88.55 -11.12 -0.23
CA ASP A 747 89.60 -12.09 -0.49
C ASP A 747 89.19 -13.03 -1.66
N GLU A 748 89.96 -14.02 -2.02
CA GLU A 748 89.73 -14.96 -3.13
C GLU A 748 88.41 -15.79 -2.91
N GLN A 749 87.87 -15.83 -1.68
CA GLN A 749 86.71 -16.65 -1.30
C GLN A 749 85.55 -15.83 -0.78
N THR A 750 85.82 -14.55 -0.39
CA THR A 750 84.84 -13.74 0.31
C THR A 750 84.46 -12.52 -0.50
N ARG A 751 83.17 -12.30 -0.68
CA ARG A 751 82.55 -11.10 -1.27
C ARG A 751 81.75 -10.36 -0.25
N ILE A 752 81.79 -9.02 -0.28
CA ILE A 752 80.98 -8.14 0.49
C ILE A 752 80.30 -7.13 -0.41
N GLY A 753 79.04 -6.74 -0.07
CA GLY A 753 78.27 -5.76 -0.88
C GLY A 753 77.28 -4.96 -0.08
N LEU A 754 76.84 -3.90 -0.77
CA LEU A 754 75.78 -3.04 -0.32
C LEU A 754 74.65 -3.08 -1.33
N VAL A 755 73.39 -2.97 -0.84
CA VAL A 755 72.16 -2.89 -1.65
C VAL A 755 71.32 -1.74 -1.17
N SER A 756 70.75 -1.01 -2.12
CA SER A 756 69.73 0.03 -1.84
C SER A 756 68.65 -0.04 -2.90
N GLY A 757 67.47 0.48 -2.59
CA GLY A 757 66.40 0.47 -3.55
C GLY A 757 65.10 1.12 -3.07
N TYR A 758 64.14 1.11 -3.97
CA TYR A 758 62.80 1.60 -3.75
C TYR A 758 61.77 0.61 -4.30
N SER A 759 60.65 0.44 -3.56
CA SER A 759 59.51 -0.32 -4.04
C SER A 759 58.20 0.34 -3.65
N ASP A 760 57.19 0.13 -4.50
CA ASP A 760 55.81 0.46 -4.27
C ASP A 760 54.98 -0.84 -4.09
N SER A 761 54.27 -0.92 -2.99
CA SER A 761 53.35 -2.02 -2.73
C SER A 761 51.91 -1.56 -2.62
N SER A 762 50.97 -2.42 -2.97
CA SER A 762 49.54 -2.17 -2.74
C SER A 762 48.88 -3.37 -2.07
N LEU A 763 47.90 -3.07 -1.23
CA LEU A 763 47.02 -4.03 -0.58
C LEU A 763 45.58 -3.66 -0.83
N SER A 764 44.75 -4.62 -1.22
CA SER A 764 43.31 -4.46 -1.41
C SER A 764 42.61 -5.58 -0.68
N MET A 765 41.79 -5.21 0.31
CA MET A 765 40.99 -6.15 1.05
C MET A 765 39.87 -6.72 0.19
N GLY A 766 39.44 -7.95 0.47
CA GLY A 766 38.36 -8.66 -0.21
C GLY A 766 36.97 -8.04 -0.02
N SER A 767 35.98 -8.63 -0.65
CA SER A 767 34.61 -8.15 -0.66
C SER A 767 34.06 -7.91 0.74
N GLY A 768 33.39 -6.77 0.94
CA GLY A 768 32.72 -6.39 2.18
C GLY A 768 33.49 -5.40 3.07
N THR A 769 34.82 -5.22 2.89
CA THR A 769 35.58 -4.27 3.73
C THR A 769 35.89 -2.95 3.06
N HIS A 770 35.89 -2.87 1.73
CA HIS A 770 36.18 -1.66 0.92
C HIS A 770 37.45 -0.88 1.37
N SER A 771 38.50 -1.62 1.79
CA SER A 771 39.70 -1.06 2.37
C SER A 771 40.90 -1.33 1.47
N SER A 772 41.84 -0.36 1.38
CA SER A 772 43.05 -0.48 0.59
C SER A 772 44.21 0.30 1.18
N ALA A 773 45.43 -0.15 0.88
CA ALA A 773 46.64 0.56 1.26
C ALA A 773 47.62 0.64 0.08
N LYS A 774 48.42 1.73 0.03
CA LYS A 774 49.56 1.91 -0.85
C LYS A 774 50.77 2.21 0.00
N VAL A 775 51.89 1.56 -0.27
CA VAL A 775 53.09 1.65 0.54
C VAL A 775 54.32 1.95 -0.33
N GLY A 776 54.95 3.06 -0.09
CA GLY A 776 56.29 3.35 -0.62
C GLY A 776 57.38 2.91 0.35
N SER A 777 58.35 2.16 -0.11
CA SER A 777 59.41 1.57 0.72
C SER A 777 60.79 1.91 0.19
N TYR A 778 61.71 2.38 1.08
CA TYR A 778 63.12 2.58 0.81
C TYR A 778 63.88 1.47 1.52
N HIS A 779 64.87 0.89 0.82
CA HIS A 779 65.63 -0.25 1.29
C HIS A 779 67.12 0.10 1.36
N LEU A 780 67.81 -0.33 2.41
CA LEU A 780 69.26 -0.28 2.55
C LEU A 780 69.75 -1.56 3.22
N GLY A 781 70.78 -2.19 2.66
CA GLY A 781 71.32 -3.43 3.24
C GLY A 781 72.76 -3.65 2.90
N ALA A 782 73.34 -4.54 3.67
CA ALA A 782 74.68 -5.07 3.44
C ALA A 782 74.62 -6.57 3.42
N TYR A 783 75.48 -7.18 2.62
CA TYR A 783 75.53 -8.62 2.45
C TYR A 783 76.99 -9.14 2.24
N ALA A 784 77.13 -10.42 2.60
CA ALA A 784 78.42 -11.10 2.37
C ALA A 784 78.20 -12.55 1.91
N GLY A 785 79.05 -13.03 1.05
CA GLY A 785 79.06 -14.41 0.63
C GLY A 785 80.51 -15.00 0.71
N ARG A 786 80.61 -16.24 1.14
CA ARG A 786 81.92 -16.95 1.19
C ARG A 786 81.84 -18.35 0.59
N GLU A 787 82.80 -18.67 -0.26
CA GLU A 787 82.95 -20.03 -0.83
C GLU A 787 84.07 -20.79 -0.10
N LEU A 788 83.71 -21.93 0.47
CA LEU A 788 84.63 -22.82 1.19
C LEU A 788 84.62 -24.23 0.58
N GLY A 789 85.27 -24.37 -0.50
CA GLY A 789 85.27 -25.62 -1.31
C GLY A 789 83.92 -25.81 -1.98
N ALA A 790 83.18 -26.86 -1.57
CA ALA A 790 81.81 -27.12 -2.04
C ALA A 790 80.79 -26.37 -1.27
N TRP A 791 81.10 -25.75 -0.12
CA TRP A 791 80.19 -24.96 0.70
C TRP A 791 80.15 -23.51 0.17
N ARG A 792 78.88 -22.99 0.14
CA ARG A 792 78.61 -21.61 -0.16
C ARG A 792 77.83 -21.07 1.01
N LEU A 793 78.36 -20.09 1.71
CA LEU A 793 77.75 -19.41 2.84
C LEU A 793 77.42 -17.99 2.45
N SER A 794 76.16 -17.54 2.73
CA SER A 794 75.76 -16.15 2.52
C SER A 794 75.07 -15.61 3.75
N THR A 795 75.19 -14.33 3.98
CA THR A 795 74.52 -13.61 5.03
C THR A 795 74.22 -12.20 4.60
N GLY A 796 73.21 -11.59 5.19
CA GLY A 796 72.87 -10.18 4.97
C GLY A 796 72.02 -9.61 6.10
N ALA A 797 72.04 -8.28 6.18
CA ALA A 797 71.18 -7.50 7.03
C ALA A 797 70.64 -6.33 6.24
N ALA A 798 69.39 -6.00 6.45
CA ALA A 798 68.77 -4.91 5.75
C ALA A 798 67.76 -4.17 6.65
N TYR A 799 67.61 -2.90 6.38
CA TYR A 799 66.62 -2.02 6.98
C TYR A 799 65.77 -1.39 5.89
N SER A 800 64.44 -1.42 6.08
CA SER A 800 63.51 -0.84 5.12
C SER A 800 62.58 0.13 5.83
N TRP A 801 62.46 1.35 5.30
CA TRP A 801 61.45 2.34 5.76
C TRP A 801 60.23 2.25 4.88
N HIS A 802 59.06 2.18 5.51
CA HIS A 802 57.77 2.06 4.83
C HIS A 802 56.89 3.24 5.20
N ARG A 803 56.21 3.80 4.19
CA ARG A 803 55.16 4.77 4.38
C ARG A 803 53.91 4.31 3.66
N ALA A 804 52.87 3.96 4.43
CA ALA A 804 51.60 3.48 3.95
C ALA A 804 50.52 4.58 3.98
N ASP A 805 49.84 4.79 2.88
CA ASP A 805 48.58 5.53 2.77
C ASP A 805 47.42 4.54 2.79
N VAL A 806 46.68 4.48 3.92
CA VAL A 806 45.56 3.55 4.14
C VAL A 806 44.26 4.29 3.92
N LYS A 807 43.29 3.61 3.26
CA LYS A 807 41.92 4.08 3.03
C LYS A 807 40.93 2.99 3.44
N ARG A 808 39.93 3.36 4.22
CA ARG A 808 38.75 2.55 4.51
C ARG A 808 37.51 3.32 4.05
N ASP A 809 36.76 2.79 3.11
CA ASP A 809 35.49 3.34 2.68
C ASP A 809 34.38 2.58 3.44
N LEU A 810 33.58 3.29 4.22
CA LEU A 810 32.47 2.73 4.98
C LEU A 810 31.18 2.95 4.21
N GLN A 811 30.38 1.89 4.04
CA GLN A 811 29.08 1.95 3.41
C GLN A 811 28.17 0.88 4.03
N TYR A 812 27.40 1.25 5.04
CA TYR A 812 26.44 0.37 5.68
C TYR A 812 25.24 1.18 6.17
N GLY A 813 24.03 0.65 5.99
CA GLY A 813 22.79 1.36 6.31
C GLY A 813 22.74 2.74 5.62
N ASP A 814 22.53 3.77 6.39
CA ASP A 814 22.53 5.18 5.97
C ASP A 814 23.92 5.88 6.14
N VAL A 815 24.92 5.11 6.59
CA VAL A 815 26.27 5.63 6.82
C VAL A 815 27.13 5.45 5.59
N SER A 816 27.73 6.55 5.12
CA SER A 816 28.81 6.56 4.13
C SER A 816 29.94 7.45 4.60
N GLY A 817 31.14 6.92 4.72
CA GLY A 817 32.32 7.66 5.22
C GLY A 817 33.62 7.19 4.59
N LYS A 818 34.64 8.05 4.62
CA LYS A 818 35.98 7.74 4.15
C LYS A 818 36.98 8.03 5.24
N GLN A 819 37.63 6.97 5.73
CA GLN A 819 38.65 7.03 6.73
C GLN A 819 40.01 6.93 6.06
N LYS A 820 40.98 7.76 6.42
CA LYS A 820 42.35 7.79 5.84
C LYS A 820 43.38 7.87 6.95
N ALA A 821 44.41 7.05 6.86
CA ALA A 821 45.55 7.11 7.76
C ALA A 821 46.88 7.09 6.96
N LYS A 822 47.90 7.68 7.55
CA LYS A 822 49.30 7.46 7.19
C LYS A 822 49.91 6.61 8.29
N VAL A 823 50.52 5.54 7.89
CA VAL A 823 51.19 4.60 8.79
C VAL A 823 52.68 4.52 8.38
N ASP A 824 53.56 4.98 9.27
CA ASP A 824 54.99 4.82 9.13
C ASP A 824 55.39 3.50 9.81
N ALA A 825 56.20 2.72 9.13
CA ALA A 825 56.70 1.42 9.62
C ALA A 825 58.14 1.19 9.19
N ALA A 826 58.81 0.27 9.86
CA ALA A 826 60.18 -0.11 9.54
C ALA A 826 60.36 -1.61 9.70
N THR A 827 61.04 -2.22 8.71
CA THR A 827 61.43 -3.64 8.76
C THR A 827 62.95 -3.77 8.91
N THR A 828 63.40 -4.42 9.97
CA THR A 828 64.77 -4.87 10.16
C THR A 828 64.84 -6.37 9.86
N GLN A 829 65.80 -6.79 9.03
CA GLN A 829 65.97 -8.21 8.76
C GLN A 829 67.42 -8.64 8.78
N VAL A 830 67.66 -9.84 9.26
CA VAL A 830 68.97 -10.54 9.18
C VAL A 830 68.69 -11.90 8.63
N PHE A 831 69.47 -12.33 7.69
CA PHE A 831 69.30 -13.63 7.02
C PHE A 831 70.65 -14.28 6.65
N GLY A 832 70.60 -15.59 6.50
CA GLY A 832 71.78 -16.36 6.05
C GLY A 832 71.39 -17.67 5.38
N GLU A 833 72.19 -18.10 4.48
CA GLU A 833 72.03 -19.39 3.77
C GLU A 833 73.33 -20.17 3.78
N ALA A 834 73.25 -21.47 3.98
CA ALA A 834 74.31 -22.44 3.77
C ALA A 834 73.91 -23.40 2.65
N ALA A 835 74.67 -23.45 1.59
CA ALA A 835 74.45 -24.35 0.45
C ALA A 835 75.67 -25.21 0.17
N TYR A 836 75.44 -26.43 -0.33
CA TYR A 836 76.51 -27.37 -0.64
C TYR A 836 76.39 -27.80 -2.11
N ARG A 837 77.40 -27.47 -2.94
CA ARG A 837 77.36 -27.70 -4.38
C ARG A 837 77.91 -29.10 -4.75
N LEU A 838 77.04 -29.93 -5.30
CA LEU A 838 77.28 -31.25 -5.80
C LEU A 838 77.37 -31.20 -7.34
N HIS A 839 78.55 -31.47 -7.90
CA HIS A 839 78.76 -31.52 -9.36
C HIS A 839 78.37 -32.93 -9.88
N LEU A 840 77.13 -33.08 -10.35
CA LEU A 840 76.62 -34.28 -10.98
C LEU A 840 76.41 -34.04 -12.45
N GLN A 841 77.26 -34.56 -13.33
CA GLN A 841 77.08 -34.40 -14.76
C GLN A 841 75.77 -35.01 -15.25
N PRO A 842 74.86 -34.25 -15.99
CA PRO A 842 75.11 -33.00 -16.71
C PRO A 842 74.69 -31.72 -16.01
N LEU A 843 74.35 -31.75 -14.67
CA LEU A 843 73.92 -30.60 -13.90
C LEU A 843 74.65 -30.52 -12.55
N ALA A 844 74.59 -29.35 -11.90
CA ALA A 844 74.97 -29.19 -10.50
C ALA A 844 73.72 -29.19 -9.62
N LEU A 845 73.71 -29.89 -8.50
CA LEU A 845 72.69 -29.84 -7.45
C LEU A 845 73.26 -29.11 -6.25
N GLU A 846 72.43 -28.28 -5.64
CA GLU A 846 72.82 -27.47 -4.49
C GLU A 846 71.72 -27.52 -3.42
N PRO A 847 71.75 -28.51 -2.51
CA PRO A 847 70.94 -28.47 -1.29
C PRO A 847 71.31 -27.24 -0.48
N PHE A 848 70.30 -26.53 0.08
CA PHE A 848 70.52 -25.35 0.87
C PHE A 848 69.60 -25.31 2.10
N ALA A 849 70.03 -24.59 3.12
CA ALA A 849 69.28 -24.24 4.28
C ALA A 849 69.39 -22.71 4.51
N ASN A 850 68.26 -22.03 4.59
CA ASN A 850 68.21 -20.60 4.84
C ASN A 850 67.45 -20.33 6.16
N LEU A 851 67.90 -19.32 6.91
CA LEU A 851 67.23 -18.79 8.08
C LEU A 851 67.15 -17.24 7.97
N ALA A 852 65.99 -16.70 8.20
CA ALA A 852 65.73 -15.26 8.20
C ALA A 852 64.98 -14.86 9.46
N TYR A 853 65.43 -13.78 10.11
CA TYR A 853 64.73 -13.07 11.15
C TYR A 853 64.28 -11.72 10.59
N VAL A 854 63.01 -11.42 10.73
CA VAL A 854 62.36 -10.18 10.29
C VAL A 854 61.65 -9.56 11.48
N HIS A 855 62.06 -8.35 11.84
CA HIS A 855 61.38 -7.54 12.84
C HIS A 855 60.69 -6.36 12.16
N LEU A 856 59.37 -6.32 12.29
CA LEU A 856 58.53 -5.22 11.83
C LEU A 856 58.10 -4.37 13.02
N ASN A 857 58.31 -3.06 12.92
CA ASN A 857 57.82 -2.08 13.84
C ASN A 857 56.92 -1.12 13.12
N THR A 858 55.63 -1.07 13.48
CA THR A 858 54.65 -0.10 12.98
C THR A 858 54.39 1.00 14.01
N GLU A 859 54.47 2.27 13.58
CA GLU A 859 54.14 3.39 14.45
C GLU A 859 52.66 3.52 14.74
N GLY A 860 52.30 4.29 15.78
CA GLY A 860 50.94 4.59 16.10
C GLY A 860 50.23 5.38 15.01
N LEU A 861 49.02 5.05 14.74
CA LEU A 861 48.19 5.70 13.72
C LEU A 861 46.95 6.38 14.32
N THR A 862 46.46 7.38 13.60
CA THR A 862 45.12 7.97 13.80
C THR A 862 44.54 8.29 12.46
N GLU A 863 43.38 7.68 12.18
CA GLU A 863 42.63 7.98 10.98
C GLU A 863 42.03 9.39 11.01
N LYS A 864 41.93 9.99 9.84
CA LYS A 864 41.19 11.23 9.58
C LYS A 864 39.90 10.87 8.82
N GLY A 865 38.76 11.28 9.34
CA GLY A 865 37.44 10.99 8.78
C GLY A 865 36.33 11.41 9.72
N ASP A 866 35.30 10.58 9.82
CA ASP A 866 34.15 10.78 10.71
C ASP A 866 34.31 10.09 12.07
N ALA A 867 33.21 9.90 12.79
CA ALA A 867 33.21 9.28 14.11
C ALA A 867 33.68 7.81 14.14
N ALA A 868 33.70 7.13 12.98
CA ALA A 868 34.19 5.76 12.84
C ALA A 868 35.71 5.67 12.60
N ALA A 869 36.42 6.81 12.68
CA ALA A 869 37.85 6.85 12.59
C ALA A 869 38.52 6.06 13.72
N LEU A 870 39.56 5.30 13.40
CA LEU A 870 40.29 4.42 14.30
C LEU A 870 41.64 5.01 14.68
N LYS A 871 42.18 4.57 15.81
CA LYS A 871 43.54 4.83 16.23
C LYS A 871 44.20 3.61 16.90
N SER A 872 45.53 3.51 16.76
CA SER A 872 46.39 2.51 17.40
C SER A 872 47.61 3.14 17.97
N SER A 873 48.19 2.55 18.98
CA SER A 873 49.47 2.96 19.59
C SER A 873 50.73 2.50 18.84
N GLY A 874 50.57 1.74 17.79
CA GLY A 874 51.62 1.02 17.11
C GLY A 874 51.72 -0.45 17.53
N ASP A 875 52.50 -1.23 16.79
CA ASP A 875 52.66 -2.67 17.02
C ASP A 875 54.02 -3.16 16.55
N GLN A 876 54.55 -4.24 17.17
CA GLN A 876 55.79 -4.87 16.81
C GLN A 876 55.56 -6.36 16.55
N ARG A 877 56.17 -6.85 15.46
CA ARG A 877 56.02 -8.26 15.07
C ARG A 877 57.37 -8.85 14.64
N ASP A 878 57.61 -10.07 15.06
CA ASP A 878 58.80 -10.85 14.74
C ASP A 878 58.40 -12.07 13.90
N ALA A 879 59.15 -12.31 12.81
CA ALA A 879 59.02 -13.51 12.01
C ALA A 879 60.38 -14.18 11.88
N VAL A 880 60.44 -15.46 12.23
CA VAL A 880 61.59 -16.32 12.02
C VAL A 880 61.21 -17.37 11.00
N LEU A 881 61.88 -17.30 9.81
CA LEU A 881 61.57 -18.12 8.65
C LEU A 881 62.73 -19.04 8.36
N SER A 882 62.54 -20.34 8.37
CA SER A 882 63.49 -21.35 7.93
C SER A 882 63.11 -21.89 6.55
N THR A 883 64.06 -22.10 5.67
CA THR A 883 63.86 -22.74 4.37
C THR A 883 64.83 -23.86 4.14
N LEU A 884 64.33 -25.01 3.77
CA LEU A 884 65.15 -26.15 3.31
C LEU A 884 64.82 -26.40 1.85
N GLY A 885 65.84 -26.51 0.99
CA GLY A 885 65.59 -26.64 -0.44
C GLY A 885 66.72 -27.26 -1.21
N VAL A 886 66.47 -27.44 -2.48
CA VAL A 886 67.47 -27.87 -3.44
C VAL A 886 67.39 -27.02 -4.69
N ARG A 887 68.51 -26.57 -5.20
CA ARG A 887 68.70 -25.83 -6.44
C ARG A 887 69.41 -26.72 -7.46
N ALA A 888 68.93 -26.77 -8.69
CA ALA A 888 69.55 -27.48 -9.82
C ALA A 888 70.00 -26.42 -10.82
N ILE A 889 71.25 -26.52 -11.26
CA ILE A 889 71.89 -25.55 -12.15
C ILE A 889 72.44 -26.28 -13.35
N LYS A 890 72.18 -25.77 -14.56
CA LYS A 890 72.74 -26.29 -15.81
C LYS A 890 73.22 -25.12 -16.67
N THR A 891 74.48 -25.20 -17.04
CA THR A 891 75.10 -24.24 -17.93
C THR A 891 75.12 -24.75 -19.38
N PHE A 892 74.74 -23.89 -20.31
CA PHE A 892 74.78 -24.09 -21.75
C PHE A 892 75.78 -23.10 -22.36
N ASN A 893 76.92 -23.62 -22.96
CA ASN A 893 77.83 -22.76 -23.66
C ASN A 893 77.28 -22.47 -25.07
N LEU A 894 76.84 -21.22 -25.32
CA LEU A 894 76.28 -20.78 -26.60
C LEU A 894 77.39 -20.39 -27.59
N SER A 895 78.49 -19.81 -27.11
CA SER A 895 79.68 -19.45 -27.85
C SER A 895 80.91 -19.34 -26.91
N PRO A 896 82.15 -19.18 -27.35
CA PRO A 896 83.33 -19.02 -26.47
C PRO A 896 83.18 -17.84 -25.46
N ALA A 897 82.38 -16.84 -25.79
CA ALA A 897 82.13 -15.63 -24.95
C ALA A 897 80.73 -15.58 -24.32
N GLN A 898 79.85 -16.52 -24.63
CA GLN A 898 78.44 -16.47 -24.18
C GLN A 898 78.02 -17.82 -23.54
N SER A 899 77.44 -17.75 -22.35
CA SER A 899 76.86 -18.88 -21.66
C SER A 899 75.41 -18.53 -21.16
N LEU A 900 74.59 -19.52 -21.14
CA LEU A 900 73.26 -19.46 -20.53
C LEU A 900 73.21 -20.43 -19.36
N ASP A 901 73.06 -19.90 -18.14
CA ASP A 901 72.84 -20.69 -16.97
C ASP A 901 71.32 -20.72 -16.71
N VAL A 902 70.72 -21.94 -16.63
CA VAL A 902 69.37 -22.14 -16.26
C VAL A 902 69.38 -22.84 -14.91
N SER A 903 68.76 -22.23 -13.93
CA SER A 903 68.59 -22.81 -12.60
C SER A 903 67.15 -22.89 -12.21
N GLY A 904 66.79 -23.90 -11.44
CA GLY A 904 65.46 -24.01 -10.80
C GLY A 904 65.67 -24.43 -9.36
N HIS A 905 64.83 -23.97 -8.46
CA HIS A 905 64.88 -24.41 -7.07
C HIS A 905 63.49 -24.80 -6.57
N LEU A 906 63.48 -25.75 -5.66
CA LEU A 906 62.33 -26.15 -4.85
C LEU A 906 62.76 -26.07 -3.40
N GLY A 907 61.88 -25.48 -2.58
CA GLY A 907 62.11 -25.33 -1.14
C GLY A 907 60.86 -25.53 -0.33
N TRP A 908 61.03 -25.83 0.92
CA TRP A 908 59.99 -25.82 1.94
C TRP A 908 60.36 -24.73 2.95
N GLN A 909 59.53 -23.71 3.08
CA GLN A 909 59.64 -22.66 4.08
C GLN A 909 58.74 -22.99 5.23
N HIS A 910 59.29 -22.85 6.46
CA HIS A 910 58.57 -23.05 7.70
C HIS A 910 58.74 -21.82 8.61
N SER A 911 57.61 -21.25 9.11
CA SER A 911 57.67 -20.21 10.14
C SER A 911 57.86 -20.80 11.52
N LEU A 912 58.95 -20.43 12.19
CA LEU A 912 59.33 -20.85 13.52
C LEU A 912 58.72 -19.94 14.62
N SER A 913 58.28 -18.75 14.26
CA SER A 913 57.65 -17.76 15.15
C SER A 913 56.12 -17.91 15.12
N ASP A 914 55.44 -17.14 15.98
CA ASP A 914 54.00 -17.01 15.92
C ASP A 914 53.58 -16.40 14.56
N ILE A 915 52.51 -16.95 14.01
CA ILE A 915 51.97 -16.54 12.71
C ILE A 915 50.73 -15.67 12.83
N ASP A 916 50.11 -15.53 14.00
CA ASP A 916 48.90 -14.78 14.21
C ASP A 916 49.10 -13.28 13.94
N SER A 917 48.13 -12.65 13.29
CA SER A 917 48.15 -11.26 12.88
C SER A 917 47.05 -10.49 13.61
N GLU A 918 47.34 -10.13 14.84
CA GLU A 918 46.46 -9.37 15.72
C GLU A 918 46.95 -7.95 15.90
N GLN A 919 46.08 -6.96 15.94
CA GLN A 919 46.35 -5.58 16.30
C GLN A 919 45.26 -4.97 17.20
N HIS A 920 45.67 -4.16 18.16
CA HIS A 920 44.74 -3.46 19.03
C HIS A 920 44.36 -2.09 18.46
N LEU A 921 43.06 -1.90 18.20
CA LEU A 921 42.51 -0.66 17.68
C LEU A 921 41.48 -0.09 18.66
N ARG A 922 41.18 1.19 18.56
CA ARG A 922 40.01 1.84 19.20
C ARG A 922 39.46 2.94 18.33
N PHE A 923 38.22 3.32 18.57
CA PHE A 923 37.67 4.50 17.90
C PHE A 923 38.41 5.78 18.33
N ALA A 924 38.66 6.67 17.39
CA ALA A 924 39.33 7.95 17.73
C ALA A 924 38.42 8.84 18.59
N SER A 925 37.10 8.69 18.47
CA SER A 925 36.07 9.37 19.28
C SER A 925 36.03 8.92 20.77
N GLY A 926 36.59 7.75 21.11
CA GLY A 926 36.57 7.20 22.47
C GLY A 926 36.39 5.68 22.49
N GLY A 927 35.89 5.19 23.63
CA GLY A 927 35.61 3.75 23.82
C GLY A 927 36.82 2.92 24.23
N THR A 928 36.62 1.63 24.44
CA THR A 928 37.62 0.65 24.86
C THR A 928 38.42 0.14 23.66
N PRO A 929 39.73 -0.15 23.80
CA PRO A 929 40.48 -0.89 22.77
C PRO A 929 39.86 -2.26 22.52
N TYR A 930 39.98 -2.72 21.28
CA TYR A 930 39.54 -4.04 20.85
C TYR A 930 40.59 -4.66 19.93
N ALA A 931 40.72 -5.99 19.98
CA ALA A 931 41.59 -6.77 19.14
C ALA A 931 40.95 -7.04 17.78
N VAL A 932 41.73 -6.93 16.70
CA VAL A 932 41.36 -7.30 15.36
C VAL A 932 42.44 -8.14 14.73
N GLU A 933 42.03 -9.24 14.10
CA GLU A 933 42.93 -10.18 13.43
C GLU A 933 42.78 -10.08 11.91
N SER A 934 43.85 -10.39 11.16
CA SER A 934 43.78 -10.68 9.72
C SER A 934 44.18 -12.12 9.46
N SER A 935 44.14 -12.55 8.20
CA SER A 935 44.67 -13.86 7.83
C SER A 935 46.11 -13.96 8.31
N ALA A 936 46.37 -15.01 9.10
CA ALA A 936 47.67 -15.30 9.65
C ALA A 936 48.73 -15.53 8.56
N LEU A 937 50.01 -15.23 8.87
CA LEU A 937 51.13 -15.65 8.03
C LEU A 937 51.09 -17.19 7.84
N VAL A 938 51.50 -17.63 6.68
CA VAL A 938 51.45 -19.08 6.45
C VAL A 938 52.58 -19.80 7.22
N ARG A 939 52.24 -20.84 7.96
CA ARG A 939 53.26 -21.62 8.69
C ARG A 939 54.15 -22.42 7.76
N ASP A 940 53.61 -23.00 6.72
CA ASP A 940 54.31 -23.86 5.75
C ASP A 940 53.97 -23.41 4.32
N ALA A 941 55.04 -23.19 3.50
CA ALA A 941 54.90 -22.85 2.12
C ALA A 941 55.89 -23.60 1.24
N ALA A 942 55.46 -23.96 0.04
CA ALA A 942 56.35 -24.47 -1.00
C ALA A 942 56.94 -23.27 -1.78
N LEU A 943 58.24 -23.21 -1.90
CA LEU A 943 58.95 -22.24 -2.72
C LEU A 943 59.37 -22.88 -4.06
N VAL A 944 59.09 -22.22 -5.15
CA VAL A 944 59.38 -22.64 -6.50
C VAL A 944 60.04 -21.49 -7.25
N GLY A 945 61.23 -21.70 -7.83
CA GLY A 945 61.85 -20.66 -8.66
C GLY A 945 62.55 -21.23 -9.89
N VAL A 946 62.59 -20.39 -10.89
CA VAL A 946 63.32 -20.62 -12.13
C VAL A 946 64.04 -19.34 -12.52
N GLN A 947 65.30 -19.44 -12.89
CA GLN A 947 66.14 -18.34 -13.36
C GLN A 947 66.86 -18.72 -14.66
N ALA A 948 66.91 -17.79 -15.58
CA ALA A 948 67.73 -17.83 -16.79
C ALA A 948 68.78 -16.69 -16.75
N SER A 949 70.01 -16.99 -16.71
CA SER A 949 71.13 -16.06 -16.61
C SER A 949 71.96 -16.12 -17.85
N LEU A 950 71.89 -15.09 -18.69
CA LEU A 950 72.62 -15.00 -19.98
C LEU A 950 73.83 -14.07 -19.85
N ALA A 951 75.03 -14.62 -20.06
CA ALA A 951 76.19 -13.84 -20.20
C ALA A 951 76.23 -13.23 -21.63
N LEU A 952 76.08 -11.90 -21.74
CA LEU A 952 76.12 -11.17 -23.01
C LEU A 952 77.61 -10.89 -23.48
N SER A 953 78.47 -10.70 -22.51
CA SER A 953 79.94 -10.54 -22.68
C SER A 953 80.65 -11.12 -21.44
N LYS A 954 81.96 -11.06 -21.41
CA LYS A 954 82.70 -11.43 -20.20
C LYS A 954 82.42 -10.57 -18.98
N ASP A 955 81.93 -9.32 -19.22
CA ASP A 955 81.63 -8.34 -18.13
C ASP A 955 80.19 -8.03 -17.90
N VAL A 956 79.19 -8.52 -18.69
CA VAL A 956 77.79 -8.18 -18.62
C VAL A 956 76.91 -9.43 -18.65
N ARG A 957 76.04 -9.55 -17.65
CA ARG A 957 75.08 -10.65 -17.51
C ARG A 957 73.67 -10.09 -17.27
N VAL A 958 72.69 -10.70 -17.93
CA VAL A 958 71.29 -10.39 -17.76
C VAL A 958 70.59 -11.62 -17.20
N ASN A 959 69.83 -11.43 -16.16
CA ASN A 959 69.00 -12.51 -15.52
C ASN A 959 67.54 -12.21 -15.57
N LEU A 960 66.75 -13.23 -15.88
CA LEU A 960 65.33 -13.26 -15.79
C LEU A 960 64.93 -14.35 -14.78
N ASP A 961 64.20 -13.99 -13.77
CA ASP A 961 63.75 -14.92 -12.71
C ASP A 961 62.25 -14.91 -12.48
N TYR A 962 61.75 -16.05 -12.06
CA TYR A 962 60.39 -16.22 -11.49
C TYR A 962 60.54 -16.91 -10.15
N ASN A 963 59.83 -16.36 -9.11
CA ASN A 963 59.80 -16.89 -7.76
C ASN A 963 58.39 -17.00 -7.27
N GLY A 964 57.93 -18.20 -6.92
CA GLY A 964 56.60 -18.50 -6.35
C GLY A 964 56.68 -18.96 -4.91
N GLN A 965 55.71 -18.52 -4.10
CA GLN A 965 55.42 -19.06 -2.78
C GLN A 965 53.99 -19.58 -2.79
N LEU A 966 53.83 -20.87 -2.53
CA LEU A 966 52.52 -21.52 -2.62
C LEU A 966 52.19 -22.18 -1.27
N ALA A 967 51.11 -21.78 -0.66
CA ALA A 967 50.59 -22.31 0.57
C ALA A 967 49.07 -22.56 0.49
N SER A 968 48.50 -23.13 1.50
CA SER A 968 47.06 -23.50 1.52
C SER A 968 46.09 -22.33 1.33
N ARG A 969 46.48 -21.13 1.81
CA ARG A 969 45.65 -19.92 1.75
C ARG A 969 46.35 -18.72 1.12
N GLU A 970 47.60 -18.88 0.73
CA GLU A 970 48.44 -17.80 0.16
C GLU A 970 49.15 -18.25 -1.10
N LYS A 971 49.13 -17.41 -2.12
CA LYS A 971 49.89 -17.61 -3.38
C LYS A 971 50.55 -16.30 -3.71
N LEU A 972 51.90 -16.32 -3.76
CA LEU A 972 52.69 -15.16 -4.17
C LEU A 972 53.45 -15.55 -5.40
N HIS A 973 53.51 -14.67 -6.40
CA HIS A 973 54.18 -14.84 -7.64
C HIS A 973 55.04 -13.60 -7.90
N GLY A 974 56.33 -13.80 -8.18
CA GLY A 974 57.25 -12.73 -8.47
C GLY A 974 58.02 -12.97 -9.77
N VAL A 975 58.32 -11.91 -10.47
CA VAL A 975 59.21 -11.88 -11.64
C VAL A 975 60.28 -10.83 -11.46
N GLY A 976 61.51 -11.12 -11.88
CA GLY A 976 62.62 -10.20 -11.80
C GLY A 976 63.42 -10.13 -13.10
N LEU A 977 63.96 -8.97 -13.37
CA LEU A 977 64.96 -8.76 -14.43
C LEU A 977 66.16 -8.02 -13.86
N SER A 978 67.36 -8.64 -13.91
CA SER A 978 68.57 -8.01 -13.41
C SER A 978 69.62 -7.89 -14.47
N LEU A 979 70.38 -6.83 -14.34
CA LEU A 979 71.63 -6.55 -15.12
C LEU A 979 72.75 -6.53 -14.13
N ASN A 980 73.77 -7.35 -14.40
CA ASN A 980 74.98 -7.38 -13.63
C ASN A 980 76.13 -6.98 -14.56
N TRP A 981 77.02 -6.12 -14.11
CA TRP A 981 78.21 -5.71 -14.84
C TRP A 981 79.42 -5.68 -13.94
N GLN A 982 80.55 -6.10 -14.53
CA GLN A 982 81.79 -6.21 -13.88
C GLN A 982 82.66 -5.03 -14.30
N PHE A 983 83.47 -4.44 -13.40
CA PHE A 983 84.34 -3.32 -13.69
C PHE A 983 85.65 -3.39 -12.92
#